data_6c32d8356e4d269290577f83dee3ebad
#
_entry.id   6c32d8356e4d269290577f83dee3ebad
#
_cell.length_a   1.000
_cell.length_b   1.000
_cell.length_c   1.000
_cell.angle_alpha   90.00
_cell.angle_beta   90.00
_cell.angle_gamma   90.00
#
_symmetry.space_group_name_H-M   'P 1'
#
loop_
_entity.id
_entity.type
_entity.pdbx_description
1 polymer ?
#
loop_
_entity_poly.entity_id
_entity_poly.type
_entity_poly.pdbx_seq_one_letter_code
_entity_poly.pdbx_strand_id
1 'polypeptide(L)'
;MAVGASGNDATAKCDYFTRGHRQWERSITIIKSASSPDQAYQVHYRPEIDGLRAIAVLSVIFFHAGLDAIPGGYLGVDIFFVISGYLITSIISTEIEDGRFTFAAFYERRLRRILPALIVVLLACIPFVPIFMLPSEVVEFSKSVIAACAFVSNVFFWMQSGYFDRAAELKPLLHTWSLGVEEQFYLFFPILLMAALRIGRRRAGMLFAAIAVASIAYAQWGPQAKETTFYLIPSRFWELLDGALLALWPTTKLRAKLPDVALDILVFIGIGLIGYGLLDHSDIRYPDLRALPVVLGACLVIAFATARTMAGKLLGSRVPVAIGLISYSAYLWHQPIFVFARLSGFDRPNVGLALLLTATSLGLAALTYRFVELPARDRKRFGRPALIGLSAVGMCGLAGASAFAIATNGFEKQSFYFSSNDTRRLYELLERSTGGDFMRDMGTNGDCVFWTNRFEPAARDRLIECSKRFGPATVVLGDSHAMNIYNALFRNNYSQFLVGLVGPGCRPWARIPDCPYTGFDEFMNAHREVVETVILHFSGSHLVVDEHNRQEPADVLKFGGRYHFNDRPIAMTIDYLQALSHLTKTIWLGPFLESRMDFRDLERMKRVARGGFHLNPPTVEIFAALDKHLRDKTSQPPRNFQFISFSKVINQEARGLLDGDCLMYRDSDHLSVCGERVVGNDLKRVLLRYTSTGQ
;
A
#
# COMPACT_ATOMS: atom_id res chain seq x y z
N MET A 1 -76.21 -0.44 12.72
CA MET A 1 -75.98 -1.80 13.25
C MET A 1 -74.49 -2.11 13.06
N ALA A 2 -73.84 -2.16 14.16
CA ALA A 2 -72.53 -2.66 14.60
C ALA A 2 -71.55 -3.21 13.55
N VAL A 3 -70.57 -2.63 13.37
CA VAL A 3 -69.11 -2.45 13.46
C VAL A 3 -68.43 -3.48 14.34
N GLY A 4 -67.45 -4.19 13.78
CA GLY A 4 -66.46 -5.00 14.47
C GLY A 4 -65.11 -4.78 13.84
N ALA A 5 -64.27 -3.98 14.46
CA ALA A 5 -62.84 -3.79 14.10
C ALA A 5 -62.03 -4.84 14.84
N SER A 6 -61.27 -5.65 14.13
CA SER A 6 -60.28 -6.56 14.72
C SER A 6 -58.88 -5.94 14.70
N GLY A 7 -58.38 -5.60 15.87
CA GLY A 7 -56.98 -5.35 16.12
C GLY A 7 -56.21 -6.68 16.19
N ASN A 8 -55.32 -6.93 15.23
CA ASN A 8 -54.39 -8.04 15.28
C ASN A 8 -53.19 -7.81 14.34
N ASP A 9 -52.42 -6.73 14.57
CA ASP A 9 -51.19 -6.54 13.78
C ASP A 9 -49.97 -6.07 14.61
N ALA A 10 -50.11 -5.94 15.91
CA ALA A 10 -49.00 -5.52 16.80
C ALA A 10 -48.27 -6.70 17.47
N THR A 11 -48.89 -7.87 17.55
CA THR A 11 -48.30 -9.06 18.20
C THR A 11 -47.41 -9.90 17.29
N ALA A 12 -47.62 -9.86 15.97
CA ALA A 12 -46.82 -10.63 15.01
C ALA A 12 -45.38 -10.08 14.83
N LYS A 13 -45.16 -8.77 15.02
CA LYS A 13 -43.79 -8.16 14.93
C LYS A 13 -42.96 -8.40 16.20
N CYS A 14 -43.54 -8.60 17.35
CA CYS A 14 -42.82 -8.92 18.57
C CYS A 14 -42.33 -10.37 18.63
N ASP A 15 -43.07 -11.31 18.00
CA ASP A 15 -42.71 -12.74 17.97
C ASP A 15 -41.55 -13.07 17.00
N TYR A 16 -41.32 -12.26 15.98
CA TYR A 16 -40.18 -12.45 15.08
C TYR A 16 -38.83 -12.06 15.74
N PHE A 17 -38.84 -11.02 16.55
CA PHE A 17 -37.66 -10.58 17.32
C PHE A 17 -37.32 -11.53 18.47
N THR A 18 -38.33 -12.07 19.15
CA THR A 18 -38.13 -13.04 20.25
C THR A 18 -37.79 -14.44 19.80
N ARG A 19 -38.16 -14.87 18.58
CA ARG A 19 -37.72 -16.14 17.98
C ARG A 19 -36.27 -16.05 17.52
N GLY A 20 -35.84 -14.94 16.94
CA GLY A 20 -34.42 -14.68 16.61
C GLY A 20 -33.53 -14.70 17.85
N HIS A 21 -34.00 -14.14 18.96
CA HIS A 21 -33.26 -14.10 20.22
C HIS A 21 -33.10 -15.50 20.86
N ARG A 22 -34.13 -16.33 20.83
CA ARG A 22 -34.08 -17.71 21.34
C ARG A 22 -33.26 -18.64 20.46
N GLN A 23 -33.21 -18.39 19.16
CA GLN A 23 -32.38 -19.16 18.24
C GLN A 23 -30.89 -18.76 18.37
N TRP A 24 -30.60 -17.51 18.69
CA TRP A 24 -29.26 -17.00 19.00
C TRP A 24 -28.74 -17.52 20.35
N GLU A 25 -29.55 -17.54 21.39
CA GLU A 25 -29.24 -18.17 22.66
C GLU A 25 -29.06 -19.70 22.54
N ARG A 26 -29.84 -20.37 21.66
CA ARG A 26 -29.59 -21.77 21.32
C ARG A 26 -28.27 -22.01 20.61
N SER A 27 -27.80 -21.06 19.77
CA SER A 27 -26.46 -21.17 19.15
C SER A 27 -25.35 -21.05 20.18
N ILE A 28 -25.51 -20.19 21.20
CA ILE A 28 -24.58 -20.10 22.34
C ILE A 28 -24.73 -21.31 23.26
N THR A 29 -25.92 -21.84 23.42
CA THR A 29 -26.20 -23.01 24.25
C THR A 29 -25.81 -24.32 23.55
N ILE A 30 -25.85 -24.39 22.21
CA ILE A 30 -25.32 -25.55 21.43
C ILE A 30 -23.78 -25.65 21.59
N ILE A 31 -23.09 -24.52 21.78
CA ILE A 31 -21.67 -24.53 22.18
C ILE A 31 -21.52 -25.06 23.62
N LYS A 32 -22.54 -24.95 24.45
CA LYS A 32 -22.54 -25.44 25.85
C LYS A 32 -23.08 -26.88 26.06
N SER A 33 -23.79 -27.45 25.07
CA SER A 33 -24.53 -28.75 25.29
C SER A 33 -24.20 -29.88 24.32
N ALA A 34 -23.07 -29.82 23.60
CA ALA A 34 -22.56 -30.99 22.89
C ALA A 34 -21.74 -31.88 23.89
N SER A 35 -22.45 -32.57 24.76
CA SER A 35 -21.90 -33.66 25.55
C SER A 35 -21.75 -34.89 24.64
N SER A 36 -20.62 -35.01 23.98
CA SER A 36 -20.05 -36.21 23.40
C SER A 36 -18.72 -36.55 24.11
N PRO A 37 -18.24 -37.82 24.13
CA PRO A 37 -17.09 -38.27 24.96
C PRO A 37 -15.74 -37.57 24.67
N ASP A 38 -15.71 -36.56 23.86
CA ASP A 38 -14.54 -35.69 23.58
C ASP A 38 -14.40 -34.52 24.57
N GLN A 39 -15.02 -34.57 25.75
CA GLN A 39 -14.85 -33.59 26.84
C GLN A 39 -13.52 -33.73 27.55
N ALA A 40 -12.41 -33.62 26.84
CA ALA A 40 -11.13 -33.42 27.51
C ALA A 40 -10.45 -32.19 26.89
N TYR A 41 -10.46 -31.11 27.66
CA TYR A 41 -9.77 -29.86 27.43
C TYR A 41 -10.29 -28.99 26.30
N GLN A 42 -11.38 -28.24 26.57
CA GLN A 42 -11.64 -26.99 25.88
C GLN A 42 -10.60 -25.98 26.37
N VAL A 43 -9.72 -25.47 25.48
CA VAL A 43 -9.08 -24.15 25.67
C VAL A 43 -10.21 -23.20 26.06
N HIS A 44 -10.21 -22.68 27.30
CA HIS A 44 -11.29 -21.82 27.77
C HIS A 44 -11.51 -20.70 26.77
N TYR A 45 -12.69 -20.66 26.14
CA TYR A 45 -13.08 -19.60 25.22
C TYR A 45 -12.91 -18.24 25.91
N ARG A 46 -12.22 -17.32 25.24
CA ARG A 46 -11.81 -16.01 25.74
C ARG A 46 -12.47 -14.91 24.92
N PRO A 47 -13.69 -14.48 25.28
CA PRO A 47 -14.45 -13.47 24.51
C PRO A 47 -13.72 -12.12 24.42
N GLU A 48 -12.88 -11.76 25.39
CA GLU A 48 -12.06 -10.55 25.36
C GLU A 48 -11.04 -10.52 24.22
N ILE A 49 -10.60 -11.68 23.72
CA ILE A 49 -9.74 -11.77 22.53
C ILE A 49 -10.55 -11.46 21.27
N ASP A 50 -11.81 -11.88 21.18
CA ASP A 50 -12.66 -11.48 20.07
C ASP A 50 -12.95 -9.97 20.12
N GLY A 51 -13.12 -9.39 21.32
CA GLY A 51 -13.18 -7.93 21.48
C GLY A 51 -11.91 -7.22 20.98
N LEU A 52 -10.73 -7.75 21.24
CA LEU A 52 -9.48 -7.21 20.71
C LEU A 52 -9.40 -7.34 19.18
N ARG A 53 -9.89 -8.44 18.61
CA ARG A 53 -10.02 -8.62 17.16
C ARG A 53 -10.99 -7.60 16.52
N ALA A 54 -12.03 -7.19 17.27
CA ALA A 54 -12.92 -6.13 16.81
C ALA A 54 -12.20 -4.78 16.71
N ILE A 55 -11.38 -4.42 17.71
CA ILE A 55 -10.55 -3.21 17.65
C ILE A 55 -9.64 -3.29 16.43
N ALA A 56 -8.93 -4.40 16.24
CA ALA A 56 -8.00 -4.60 15.15
C ALA A 56 -8.65 -4.47 13.76
N VAL A 57 -9.81 -5.12 13.52
CA VAL A 57 -10.45 -5.05 12.20
C VAL A 57 -11.07 -3.69 11.93
N LEU A 58 -11.67 -3.05 12.94
CA LEU A 58 -12.29 -1.74 12.74
C LEU A 58 -11.25 -0.66 12.48
N SER A 59 -10.09 -0.69 13.16
CA SER A 59 -9.01 0.27 12.88
C SER A 59 -8.51 0.15 11.43
N VAL A 60 -8.31 -1.07 10.91
CA VAL A 60 -7.92 -1.31 9.52
C VAL A 60 -9.00 -0.82 8.53
N ILE A 61 -10.28 -1.12 8.80
CA ILE A 61 -11.38 -0.70 7.93
C ILE A 61 -11.50 0.82 7.90
N PHE A 62 -11.43 1.50 9.03
CA PHE A 62 -11.54 2.96 9.12
C PHE A 62 -10.36 3.67 8.45
N PHE A 63 -9.15 3.12 8.58
CA PHE A 63 -7.97 3.61 7.84
C PHE A 63 -8.20 3.54 6.33
N HIS A 64 -8.62 2.39 5.80
CA HIS A 64 -8.87 2.23 4.36
C HIS A 64 -10.12 2.99 3.89
N ALA A 65 -11.04 3.31 4.79
CA ALA A 65 -12.17 4.20 4.51
C ALA A 65 -11.76 5.67 4.35
N GLY A 66 -10.51 6.03 4.64
CA GLY A 66 -10.02 7.40 4.56
C GLY A 66 -10.52 8.30 5.70
N LEU A 67 -10.78 7.73 6.87
CA LEU A 67 -11.15 8.48 8.06
C LEU A 67 -9.89 8.99 8.76
N ASP A 68 -9.61 10.29 8.65
CA ASP A 68 -8.43 10.95 9.21
C ASP A 68 -8.32 10.83 10.75
N ALA A 69 -9.39 10.41 11.42
CA ALA A 69 -9.41 10.22 12.87
C ALA A 69 -8.52 9.07 13.38
N ILE A 70 -8.15 8.13 12.50
CA ILE A 70 -7.34 6.95 12.87
C ILE A 70 -6.25 6.72 11.81
N PRO A 71 -5.26 7.61 11.71
CA PRO A 71 -4.22 7.55 10.68
C PRO A 71 -3.30 6.32 10.81
N GLY A 72 -3.05 5.84 12.03
CA GLY A 72 -2.32 4.61 12.32
C GLY A 72 -3.17 3.33 12.25
N GLY A 73 -4.38 3.38 11.67
CA GLY A 73 -5.30 2.22 11.68
C GLY A 73 -4.77 0.95 11.01
N TYR A 74 -3.80 1.05 10.11
CA TYR A 74 -3.10 -0.09 9.51
C TYR A 74 -2.38 -0.98 10.55
N LEU A 75 -2.00 -0.42 11.71
CA LEU A 75 -1.43 -1.14 12.84
C LEU A 75 -2.39 -2.19 13.47
N GLY A 76 -3.65 -2.19 13.08
CA GLY A 76 -4.58 -3.27 13.43
C GLY A 76 -4.12 -4.64 12.94
N VAL A 77 -3.30 -4.70 11.88
CA VAL A 77 -2.70 -5.95 11.38
C VAL A 77 -1.72 -6.53 12.40
N ASP A 78 -0.93 -5.69 13.08
CA ASP A 78 0.04 -6.11 14.12
C ASP A 78 -0.68 -6.74 15.32
N ILE A 79 -1.84 -6.19 15.70
CA ILE A 79 -2.69 -6.79 16.73
C ILE A 79 -3.13 -8.20 16.28
N PHE A 80 -3.50 -8.38 15.01
CA PHE A 80 -3.84 -9.71 14.49
C PHE A 80 -2.66 -10.66 14.53
N PHE A 81 -1.45 -10.23 14.19
CA PHE A 81 -0.26 -11.05 14.25
C PHE A 81 0.04 -11.53 15.69
N VAL A 82 -0.05 -10.64 16.68
CA VAL A 82 0.09 -11.04 18.10
C VAL A 82 -0.99 -12.06 18.51
N ILE A 83 -2.26 -11.80 18.16
CA ILE A 83 -3.36 -12.76 18.46
C ILE A 83 -3.11 -14.10 17.79
N SER A 84 -2.68 -14.11 16.53
CA SER A 84 -2.39 -15.32 15.75
C SER A 84 -1.25 -16.12 16.37
N GLY A 85 -0.13 -15.47 16.71
CA GLY A 85 0.98 -16.09 17.40
C GLY A 85 0.57 -16.71 18.75
N TYR A 86 -0.21 -15.98 19.55
CA TYR A 86 -0.72 -16.45 20.84
C TYR A 86 -1.64 -17.66 20.69
N LEU A 87 -2.66 -17.58 19.84
CA LEU A 87 -3.66 -18.65 19.71
C LEU A 87 -3.05 -19.94 19.13
N ILE A 88 -2.22 -19.81 18.09
CA ILE A 88 -1.59 -20.96 17.45
C ILE A 88 -0.65 -21.67 18.41
N THR A 89 0.18 -20.92 19.11
CA THR A 89 1.12 -21.50 20.09
C THR A 89 0.37 -22.15 21.25
N SER A 90 -0.68 -21.50 21.77
CA SER A 90 -1.50 -22.07 22.85
C SER A 90 -2.14 -23.39 22.43
N ILE A 91 -2.76 -23.44 21.23
CA ILE A 91 -3.41 -24.64 20.71
C ILE A 91 -2.40 -25.80 20.55
N ILE A 92 -1.29 -25.50 19.83
CA ILE A 92 -0.30 -26.53 19.53
C ILE A 92 0.39 -27.06 20.82
N SER A 93 0.79 -26.14 21.72
CA SER A 93 1.44 -26.51 22.97
C SER A 93 0.54 -27.41 23.83
N THR A 94 -0.74 -27.04 23.96
CA THR A 94 -1.71 -27.86 24.72
C THR A 94 -1.93 -29.21 24.04
N GLU A 95 -2.11 -29.27 22.74
CA GLU A 95 -2.30 -30.54 22.02
C GLU A 95 -1.06 -31.42 22.05
N ILE A 96 0.15 -30.86 22.10
CA ILE A 96 1.41 -31.64 22.29
C ILE A 96 1.49 -32.17 23.69
N GLU A 97 1.23 -31.35 24.71
CA GLU A 97 1.23 -31.75 26.12
C GLU A 97 0.23 -32.91 26.39
N ASP A 98 -0.92 -32.88 25.70
CA ASP A 98 -1.95 -33.94 25.78
C ASP A 98 -1.68 -35.15 24.87
N GLY A 99 -0.61 -35.15 24.07
CA GLY A 99 -0.29 -36.22 23.13
C GLY A 99 -1.26 -36.36 21.95
N ARG A 100 -2.05 -35.30 21.65
CA ARG A 100 -3.12 -35.30 20.63
C ARG A 100 -2.79 -34.52 19.38
N PHE A 101 -1.67 -33.81 19.33
CA PHE A 101 -1.29 -32.98 18.19
C PHE A 101 -1.04 -33.84 16.95
N THR A 102 -1.71 -33.48 15.85
CA THR A 102 -1.39 -33.98 14.50
C THR A 102 -1.40 -32.84 13.50
N PHE A 103 -0.42 -32.81 12.61
CA PHE A 103 -0.36 -31.83 11.53
C PHE A 103 -1.64 -31.83 10.68
N ALA A 104 -2.16 -33.03 10.38
CA ALA A 104 -3.36 -33.17 9.57
C ALA A 104 -4.60 -32.50 10.20
N ALA A 105 -4.80 -32.66 11.51
CA ALA A 105 -5.91 -32.03 12.22
C ALA A 105 -5.69 -30.51 12.35
N PHE A 106 -4.45 -30.08 12.55
CA PHE A 106 -4.10 -28.67 12.62
C PHE A 106 -4.40 -27.95 11.30
N TYR A 107 -3.86 -28.43 10.17
CA TYR A 107 -4.08 -27.81 8.86
C TYR A 107 -5.55 -27.92 8.41
N GLU A 108 -6.25 -29.02 8.70
CA GLU A 108 -7.70 -29.13 8.43
C GLU A 108 -8.48 -28.00 9.10
N ARG A 109 -8.20 -27.68 10.37
CA ARG A 109 -8.87 -26.58 11.07
C ARG A 109 -8.59 -25.22 10.43
N ARG A 110 -7.38 -25.00 9.93
CA ARG A 110 -7.00 -23.76 9.21
C ARG A 110 -7.72 -23.67 7.88
N LEU A 111 -7.69 -24.73 7.07
CA LEU A 111 -8.39 -24.79 5.78
C LEU A 111 -9.89 -24.48 5.93
N ARG A 112 -10.56 -25.09 6.92
CA ARG A 112 -11.98 -24.84 7.22
C ARG A 112 -12.28 -23.38 7.57
N ARG A 113 -11.33 -22.70 8.18
CA ARG A 113 -11.48 -21.32 8.63
C ARG A 113 -11.20 -20.31 7.52
N ILE A 114 -10.25 -20.60 6.64
CA ILE A 114 -9.64 -19.62 5.76
C ILE A 114 -10.16 -19.73 4.31
N LEU A 115 -10.03 -20.91 3.71
CA LEU A 115 -10.29 -21.07 2.28
C LEU A 115 -11.73 -20.77 1.85
N PRO A 116 -12.79 -21.20 2.56
CA PRO A 116 -14.16 -20.98 2.07
C PRO A 116 -14.51 -19.49 1.91
N ALA A 117 -14.14 -18.66 2.89
CA ALA A 117 -14.41 -17.22 2.82
C ALA A 117 -13.51 -16.54 1.78
N LEU A 118 -12.23 -16.91 1.69
CA LEU A 118 -11.30 -16.39 0.69
C LEU A 118 -11.82 -16.66 -0.73
N ILE A 119 -12.21 -17.88 -1.05
CA ILE A 119 -12.77 -18.27 -2.35
C ILE A 119 -14.01 -17.43 -2.69
N VAL A 120 -14.93 -17.24 -1.73
CA VAL A 120 -16.15 -16.44 -1.95
C VAL A 120 -15.79 -14.99 -2.29
N VAL A 121 -14.86 -14.37 -1.56
CA VAL A 121 -14.46 -12.97 -1.84
C VAL A 121 -13.75 -12.85 -3.18
N LEU A 122 -12.83 -13.77 -3.50
CA LEU A 122 -12.15 -13.77 -4.81
C LEU A 122 -13.15 -13.94 -5.96
N LEU A 123 -14.11 -14.87 -5.85
CA LEU A 123 -15.16 -15.05 -6.84
C LEU A 123 -16.06 -13.81 -6.96
N ALA A 124 -16.38 -13.17 -5.85
CA ALA A 124 -17.20 -11.96 -5.85
C ALA A 124 -16.52 -10.76 -6.52
N CYS A 125 -15.18 -10.70 -6.56
CA CYS A 125 -14.46 -9.65 -7.27
C CYS A 125 -14.53 -9.80 -8.79
N ILE A 126 -14.64 -11.03 -9.32
CA ILE A 126 -14.56 -11.32 -10.77
C ILE A 126 -15.50 -10.46 -11.62
N PRO A 127 -16.82 -10.32 -11.31
CA PRO A 127 -17.72 -9.54 -12.15
C PRO A 127 -17.42 -8.04 -12.17
N PHE A 128 -16.76 -7.49 -11.13
CA PHE A 128 -16.43 -6.08 -11.06
C PHE A 128 -15.14 -5.73 -11.81
N VAL A 129 -14.22 -6.67 -11.90
CA VAL A 129 -12.91 -6.47 -12.56
C VAL A 129 -13.06 -5.94 -13.98
N PRO A 130 -13.83 -6.58 -14.90
CA PRO A 130 -13.96 -6.09 -16.27
C PRO A 130 -14.76 -4.78 -16.39
N ILE A 131 -15.47 -4.36 -15.36
CA ILE A 131 -16.24 -3.12 -15.38
C ILE A 131 -15.33 -1.92 -15.04
N PHE A 132 -14.42 -2.09 -14.10
CA PHE A 132 -13.66 -1.00 -13.50
C PHE A 132 -12.16 -1.02 -13.79
N MET A 133 -11.64 -2.06 -14.44
CA MET A 133 -10.22 -2.25 -14.68
C MET A 133 -9.88 -2.30 -16.16
N LEU A 134 -8.73 -1.72 -16.52
CA LEU A 134 -8.14 -1.88 -17.85
C LEU A 134 -7.61 -3.30 -18.04
N PRO A 135 -7.48 -3.84 -19.26
CA PRO A 135 -6.94 -5.18 -19.50
C PRO A 135 -5.57 -5.44 -18.84
N SER A 136 -4.66 -4.48 -18.89
CA SER A 136 -3.38 -4.58 -18.14
C SER A 136 -3.59 -4.75 -16.64
N GLU A 137 -4.57 -4.07 -16.06
CA GLU A 137 -4.93 -4.19 -14.65
C GLU A 137 -5.64 -5.50 -14.32
N VAL A 138 -6.44 -6.05 -15.26
CA VAL A 138 -7.01 -7.41 -15.17
C VAL A 138 -5.89 -8.44 -15.08
N VAL A 139 -4.82 -8.28 -15.86
CA VAL A 139 -3.63 -9.14 -15.77
C VAL A 139 -2.99 -9.05 -14.38
N GLU A 140 -2.79 -7.84 -13.86
CA GLU A 140 -2.20 -7.66 -12.53
C GLU A 140 -3.11 -8.17 -11.40
N PHE A 141 -4.42 -7.93 -11.49
CA PHE A 141 -5.39 -8.53 -10.59
C PHE A 141 -5.33 -10.07 -10.65
N SER A 142 -5.27 -10.65 -11.84
CA SER A 142 -5.20 -12.11 -12.04
C SER A 142 -3.93 -12.71 -11.44
N LYS A 143 -2.77 -12.04 -11.57
CA LYS A 143 -1.54 -12.43 -10.88
C LYS A 143 -1.71 -12.37 -9.36
N SER A 144 -2.39 -11.34 -8.84
CA SER A 144 -2.65 -11.22 -7.40
C SER A 144 -3.61 -12.31 -6.88
N VAL A 145 -4.57 -12.77 -7.69
CA VAL A 145 -5.43 -13.92 -7.36
C VAL A 145 -4.59 -15.20 -7.25
N ILE A 146 -3.69 -15.46 -8.23
CA ILE A 146 -2.80 -16.63 -8.16
C ILE A 146 -1.91 -16.56 -6.91
N ALA A 147 -1.34 -15.39 -6.62
CA ALA A 147 -0.52 -15.19 -5.43
C ALA A 147 -1.31 -15.38 -4.12
N ALA A 148 -2.58 -14.94 -4.06
CA ALA A 148 -3.48 -15.16 -2.93
C ALA A 148 -3.83 -16.64 -2.78
N CYS A 149 -4.08 -17.34 -3.88
CA CYS A 149 -4.31 -18.78 -3.87
C CYS A 149 -3.10 -19.58 -3.37
N ALA A 150 -1.89 -19.13 -3.66
CA ALA A 150 -0.64 -19.74 -3.21
C ALA A 150 -0.16 -19.23 -1.84
N PHE A 151 -0.86 -18.28 -1.20
CA PHE A 151 -0.45 -17.61 0.04
C PHE A 151 0.93 -16.92 -0.04
N VAL A 152 1.27 -16.39 -1.21
CA VAL A 152 2.52 -15.63 -1.47
C VAL A 152 2.24 -14.18 -1.89
N SER A 153 1.06 -13.65 -1.54
CA SER A 153 0.67 -12.28 -1.90
C SER A 153 1.63 -11.23 -1.35
N ASN A 154 2.23 -11.46 -0.18
CA ASN A 154 3.24 -10.58 0.40
C ASN A 154 4.48 -10.47 -0.50
N VAL A 155 4.97 -11.58 -1.05
CA VAL A 155 6.11 -11.58 -1.99
C VAL A 155 5.70 -10.93 -3.31
N PHE A 156 4.50 -11.24 -3.81
CA PHE A 156 3.97 -10.64 -5.04
C PHE A 156 3.87 -9.11 -4.93
N PHE A 157 3.26 -8.59 -3.86
CA PHE A 157 3.12 -7.15 -3.67
C PHE A 157 4.46 -6.47 -3.33
N TRP A 158 5.38 -7.15 -2.68
CA TRP A 158 6.75 -6.68 -2.52
C TRP A 158 7.46 -6.50 -3.87
N MET A 159 7.34 -7.45 -4.78
CA MET A 159 7.90 -7.35 -6.13
C MET A 159 7.25 -6.25 -6.99
N GLN A 160 6.02 -5.87 -6.64
CA GLN A 160 5.25 -4.81 -7.30
C GLN A 160 5.20 -3.50 -6.49
N SER A 161 6.12 -3.29 -5.57
CA SER A 161 6.20 -2.07 -4.80
C SER A 161 7.41 -1.26 -5.27
N GLY A 162 7.21 -0.48 -6.34
CA GLY A 162 8.16 0.45 -6.88
C GLY A 162 7.63 1.88 -6.86
N TYR A 163 8.49 2.84 -7.03
CA TYR A 163 8.12 4.27 -7.07
C TYR A 163 7.07 4.60 -8.15
N PHE A 164 7.10 3.86 -9.26
CA PHE A 164 6.20 4.03 -10.40
C PHE A 164 5.05 3.02 -10.44
N ASP A 165 4.90 2.20 -9.41
CA ASP A 165 3.82 1.23 -9.34
C ASP A 165 2.48 1.90 -9.04
N ARG A 166 1.40 1.18 -9.40
CA ARG A 166 0.05 1.62 -9.08
C ARG A 166 -0.08 1.84 -7.58
N ALA A 167 -0.74 2.93 -7.20
CA ALA A 167 -1.03 3.21 -5.80
C ALA A 167 -1.63 1.99 -5.09
N ALA A 168 -1.07 1.64 -3.95
CA ALA A 168 -1.48 0.47 -3.16
C ALA A 168 -2.99 0.46 -2.89
N GLU A 169 -3.57 1.65 -2.73
CA GLU A 169 -5.00 1.88 -2.47
C GLU A 169 -5.93 1.47 -3.61
N LEU A 170 -5.40 1.23 -4.82
CA LEU A 170 -6.17 0.81 -6.00
C LEU A 170 -5.99 -0.68 -6.32
N LYS A 171 -5.30 -1.46 -5.47
CA LYS A 171 -5.11 -2.90 -5.62
C LYS A 171 -6.17 -3.66 -4.80
N PRO A 172 -7.19 -4.30 -5.41
CA PRO A 172 -8.33 -4.90 -4.67
C PRO A 172 -7.94 -6.00 -3.68
N LEU A 173 -6.87 -6.74 -3.96
CA LEU A 173 -6.42 -7.85 -3.13
C LEU A 173 -5.18 -7.53 -2.30
N LEU A 174 -4.79 -6.24 -2.20
CA LEU A 174 -3.57 -5.84 -1.48
C LEU A 174 -3.55 -6.41 -0.05
N HIS A 175 -4.67 -6.31 0.67
CA HIS A 175 -4.78 -6.76 2.06
C HIS A 175 -4.42 -8.24 2.27
N THR A 176 -4.44 -9.06 1.20
CA THR A 176 -4.06 -10.49 1.30
C THR A 176 -2.58 -10.71 1.58
N TRP A 177 -1.75 -9.64 1.54
CA TRP A 177 -0.34 -9.75 1.91
C TRP A 177 -0.16 -10.23 3.35
N SER A 178 -0.93 -9.71 4.30
CA SER A 178 -0.84 -10.12 5.71
C SER A 178 -1.30 -11.56 5.92
N LEU A 179 -2.32 -11.99 5.18
CA LEU A 179 -2.75 -13.39 5.16
C LEU A 179 -1.62 -14.31 4.64
N GLY A 180 -0.87 -13.87 3.62
CA GLY A 180 0.32 -14.58 3.14
C GLY A 180 1.36 -14.77 4.26
N VAL A 181 1.69 -13.71 4.99
CA VAL A 181 2.61 -13.77 6.15
C VAL A 181 2.11 -14.74 7.22
N GLU A 182 0.81 -14.66 7.59
CA GLU A 182 0.21 -15.56 8.60
C GLU A 182 0.25 -17.02 8.16
N GLU A 183 -0.12 -17.34 6.92
CA GLU A 183 -0.17 -18.71 6.44
C GLU A 183 1.25 -19.33 6.29
N GLN A 184 2.22 -18.53 5.88
CA GLN A 184 3.62 -18.94 5.88
C GLN A 184 4.13 -19.22 7.31
N PHE A 185 3.74 -18.39 8.30
CA PHE A 185 4.00 -18.66 9.69
C PHE A 185 3.34 -19.98 10.13
N TYR A 186 2.08 -20.22 9.80
CA TYR A 186 1.35 -21.44 10.14
C TYR A 186 1.95 -22.69 9.50
N LEU A 187 2.60 -22.55 8.37
CA LEU A 187 3.26 -23.66 7.69
C LEU A 187 4.52 -24.12 8.43
N PHE A 188 5.38 -23.19 8.87
CA PHE A 188 6.69 -23.52 9.43
C PHE A 188 6.70 -23.54 10.96
N PHE A 189 5.90 -22.70 11.60
CA PHE A 189 5.95 -22.53 13.05
C PHE A 189 5.59 -23.78 13.87
N PRO A 190 4.63 -24.65 13.50
CA PRO A 190 4.37 -25.88 14.26
C PRO A 190 5.58 -26.79 14.34
N ILE A 191 6.36 -26.89 13.27
CA ILE A 191 7.60 -27.69 13.23
C ILE A 191 8.66 -27.06 14.16
N LEU A 192 8.84 -25.74 14.04
CA LEU A 192 9.78 -24.99 14.87
C LEU A 192 9.40 -25.08 16.36
N LEU A 193 8.12 -24.93 16.70
CA LEU A 193 7.62 -25.02 18.07
C LEU A 193 7.84 -26.43 18.66
N MET A 194 7.52 -27.48 17.91
CA MET A 194 7.75 -28.86 18.32
C MET A 194 9.24 -29.14 18.60
N ALA A 195 10.12 -28.67 17.69
CA ALA A 195 11.56 -28.83 17.87
C ALA A 195 12.06 -28.04 19.09
N ALA A 196 11.58 -26.82 19.27
CA ALA A 196 11.95 -25.96 20.40
C ALA A 196 11.45 -26.55 21.75
N LEU A 197 10.24 -27.10 21.81
CA LEU A 197 9.70 -27.68 23.03
C LEU A 197 10.46 -28.95 23.51
N ARG A 198 11.15 -29.67 22.59
CA ARG A 198 12.01 -30.81 22.97
C ARG A 198 13.20 -30.39 23.84
N ILE A 199 13.69 -29.16 23.67
CA ILE A 199 14.78 -28.65 24.54
C ILE A 199 14.26 -27.97 25.80
N GLY A 200 12.94 -28.00 26.03
CA GLY A 200 12.25 -27.49 27.21
C GLY A 200 11.63 -26.10 27.01
N ARG A 201 10.47 -25.89 27.63
CA ARG A 201 9.62 -24.66 27.47
C ARG A 201 10.37 -23.36 27.73
N ARG A 202 11.25 -23.32 28.75
CA ARG A 202 12.05 -22.10 29.05
C ARG A 202 13.08 -21.81 27.96
N ARG A 203 13.78 -22.85 27.45
CA ARG A 203 14.78 -22.68 26.38
C ARG A 203 14.09 -22.32 25.06
N ALA A 204 12.93 -22.90 24.76
CA ALA A 204 12.09 -22.52 23.62
C ALA A 204 11.70 -21.04 23.69
N GLY A 205 11.29 -20.56 24.88
CA GLY A 205 11.00 -19.14 25.07
C GLY A 205 12.21 -18.23 24.84
N MET A 206 13.40 -18.63 25.34
CA MET A 206 14.64 -17.85 25.09
C MET A 206 15.01 -17.84 23.60
N LEU A 207 14.86 -18.97 22.90
CA LEU A 207 15.10 -19.04 21.46
C LEU A 207 14.16 -18.10 20.69
N PHE A 208 12.86 -18.15 20.99
CA PHE A 208 11.88 -17.28 20.32
C PHE A 208 12.08 -15.81 20.66
N ALA A 209 12.48 -15.48 21.88
CA ALA A 209 12.84 -14.11 22.24
C ALA A 209 14.08 -13.63 21.45
N ALA A 210 15.11 -14.47 21.30
CA ALA A 210 16.28 -14.14 20.51
C ALA A 210 15.92 -13.92 19.01
N ILE A 211 15.05 -14.77 18.44
CA ILE A 211 14.59 -14.60 17.06
C ILE A 211 13.72 -13.33 16.92
N ALA A 212 12.84 -13.02 17.90
CA ALA A 212 12.05 -11.80 17.89
C ALA A 212 12.95 -10.54 17.93
N VAL A 213 13.96 -10.52 18.80
CA VAL A 213 14.95 -9.44 18.85
C VAL A 213 15.71 -9.31 17.54
N ALA A 214 16.12 -10.41 16.92
CA ALA A 214 16.79 -10.37 15.62
C ALA A 214 15.85 -9.85 14.51
N SER A 215 14.57 -10.23 14.54
CA SER A 215 13.56 -9.77 13.59
C SER A 215 13.29 -8.26 13.71
N ILE A 216 13.13 -7.73 14.92
CA ILE A 216 12.94 -6.28 15.13
C ILE A 216 14.21 -5.49 14.77
N ALA A 217 15.39 -6.04 15.08
CA ALA A 217 16.66 -5.48 14.68
C ALA A 217 16.79 -5.41 13.15
N TYR A 218 16.38 -6.46 12.45
CA TYR A 218 16.33 -6.47 10.99
C TYR A 218 15.32 -5.45 10.43
N ALA A 219 14.16 -5.29 11.06
CA ALA A 219 13.19 -4.26 10.67
C ALA A 219 13.75 -2.84 10.85
N GLN A 220 14.51 -2.59 11.93
CA GLN A 220 15.04 -1.27 12.28
C GLN A 220 16.30 -0.90 11.48
N TRP A 221 17.25 -1.82 11.35
CA TRP A 221 18.57 -1.58 10.78
C TRP A 221 18.88 -2.39 9.51
N GLY A 222 17.93 -3.18 9.04
CA GLY A 222 18.05 -4.00 7.83
C GLY A 222 17.92 -3.21 6.54
N PRO A 223 17.25 -3.76 5.51
CA PRO A 223 17.15 -3.15 4.19
C PRO A 223 16.62 -1.71 4.23
N GLN A 224 17.19 -0.85 3.40
CA GLN A 224 16.78 0.57 3.28
C GLN A 224 15.38 0.72 2.66
N ALA A 225 14.93 -0.26 1.88
CA ALA A 225 13.65 -0.23 1.18
C ALA A 225 12.48 -0.50 2.16
N LYS A 226 11.59 0.46 2.33
CA LYS A 226 10.38 0.38 3.17
C LYS A 226 9.52 -0.84 2.84
N GLU A 227 9.40 -1.14 1.57
CA GLU A 227 8.57 -2.23 1.03
C GLU A 227 9.08 -3.59 1.49
N THR A 228 10.40 -3.77 1.53
CA THR A 228 11.02 -5.02 2.00
C THR A 228 10.69 -5.28 3.46
N THR A 229 10.77 -4.24 4.30
CA THR A 229 10.44 -4.36 5.72
C THR A 229 8.93 -4.49 5.96
N PHE A 230 8.09 -3.93 5.08
CA PHE A 230 6.64 -3.99 5.21
C PHE A 230 6.06 -5.37 4.87
N TYR A 231 6.47 -5.97 3.72
CA TYR A 231 5.83 -7.17 3.17
C TYR A 231 6.48 -8.48 3.59
N LEU A 232 7.77 -8.51 3.92
CA LEU A 232 8.49 -9.77 4.10
C LEU A 232 8.51 -10.25 5.56
N ILE A 233 8.44 -11.58 5.73
CA ILE A 233 8.38 -12.23 7.04
C ILE A 233 9.55 -11.84 7.97
N PRO A 234 10.84 -11.74 7.54
CA PRO A 234 11.92 -11.50 8.48
C PRO A 234 11.74 -10.26 9.36
N SER A 235 11.10 -9.22 8.85
CA SER A 235 10.82 -7.97 9.57
C SER A 235 9.52 -7.97 10.36
N ARG A 236 8.63 -8.94 10.12
CA ARG A 236 7.29 -9.06 10.73
C ARG A 236 7.17 -10.22 11.71
N PHE A 237 8.20 -11.09 11.76
CA PHE A 237 8.15 -12.32 12.52
C PHE A 237 8.06 -12.08 14.02
N TRP A 238 8.66 -10.98 14.52
CA TRP A 238 8.65 -10.62 15.94
C TRP A 238 7.23 -10.39 16.50
N GLU A 239 6.31 -9.83 15.73
CA GLU A 239 4.93 -9.59 16.15
C GLU A 239 4.18 -10.90 16.43
N LEU A 240 4.37 -11.90 15.56
CA LEU A 240 3.84 -13.26 15.74
C LEU A 240 4.53 -13.98 16.90
N LEU A 241 5.85 -13.80 17.04
CA LEU A 241 6.62 -14.42 18.13
C LEU A 241 6.31 -13.83 19.48
N ASP A 242 5.99 -12.54 19.60
CA ASP A 242 5.58 -11.93 20.88
C ASP A 242 4.27 -12.57 21.39
N GLY A 243 3.32 -12.83 20.49
CA GLY A 243 2.15 -13.63 20.80
C GLY A 243 2.49 -15.06 21.23
N ALA A 244 3.44 -15.69 20.53
CA ALA A 244 3.91 -17.05 20.87
C ALA A 244 4.62 -17.09 22.23
N LEU A 245 5.47 -16.12 22.53
CA LEU A 245 6.13 -15.96 23.83
C LEU A 245 5.12 -15.81 24.95
N LEU A 246 4.08 -15.00 24.73
CA LEU A 246 3.02 -14.83 25.70
C LEU A 246 2.27 -16.15 26.01
N ALA A 247 2.06 -17.00 25.00
CA ALA A 247 1.45 -18.31 25.17
C ALA A 247 2.35 -19.30 25.97
N LEU A 248 3.67 -19.18 25.81
CA LEU A 248 4.62 -19.99 26.57
C LEU A 248 4.84 -19.48 27.99
N TRP A 249 4.47 -18.26 28.31
CA TRP A 249 4.64 -17.66 29.61
C TRP A 249 3.49 -18.06 30.56
N PRO A 250 3.74 -18.29 31.86
CA PRO A 250 2.70 -18.71 32.81
C PRO A 250 1.80 -17.55 33.27
N THR A 251 1.15 -16.84 32.31
CA THR A 251 0.30 -15.70 32.57
C THR A 251 -0.86 -16.00 33.51
N THR A 252 -1.37 -17.23 33.51
CA THR A 252 -2.43 -17.69 34.41
C THR A 252 -2.00 -17.62 35.89
N LYS A 253 -0.76 -18.00 36.20
CA LYS A 253 -0.22 -17.92 37.56
C LYS A 253 -0.02 -16.50 38.02
N LEU A 254 0.40 -15.61 37.10
CA LEU A 254 0.58 -14.19 37.38
C LEU A 254 -0.76 -13.51 37.63
N ARG A 255 -1.75 -13.76 36.77
CA ARG A 255 -3.14 -13.28 36.95
C ARG A 255 -3.76 -13.69 38.30
N ALA A 256 -3.49 -14.91 38.76
CA ALA A 256 -4.01 -15.40 40.05
C ALA A 256 -3.41 -14.67 41.27
N LYS A 257 -2.24 -14.03 41.12
CA LYS A 257 -1.55 -13.30 42.19
C LYS A 257 -1.88 -11.83 42.26
N LEU A 258 -2.42 -11.26 41.19
CA LEU A 258 -2.71 -9.82 41.09
C LEU A 258 -4.19 -9.53 41.45
N PRO A 259 -4.47 -8.44 42.18
CA PRO A 259 -5.84 -8.00 42.42
C PRO A 259 -6.47 -7.51 41.11
N ASP A 260 -7.80 -7.61 41.00
CA ASP A 260 -8.54 -7.24 39.78
C ASP A 260 -8.29 -5.79 39.36
N VAL A 261 -8.09 -4.86 40.30
CA VAL A 261 -7.74 -3.46 40.01
C VAL A 261 -6.38 -3.35 39.28
N ALA A 262 -5.37 -4.12 39.71
CA ALA A 262 -4.08 -4.12 39.04
C ALA A 262 -4.16 -4.72 37.62
N LEU A 263 -4.99 -5.77 37.44
CA LEU A 263 -5.30 -6.33 36.14
C LEU A 263 -5.98 -5.30 35.22
N ASP A 264 -6.97 -4.57 35.74
CA ASP A 264 -7.65 -3.51 34.97
C ASP A 264 -6.69 -2.39 34.56
N ILE A 265 -5.82 -1.92 35.47
CA ILE A 265 -4.81 -0.91 35.14
C ILE A 265 -3.91 -1.39 33.98
N LEU A 266 -3.40 -2.63 34.03
CA LEU A 266 -2.56 -3.18 32.98
C LEU A 266 -3.30 -3.28 31.64
N VAL A 267 -4.58 -3.65 31.64
CA VAL A 267 -5.37 -3.73 30.43
C VAL A 267 -5.67 -2.32 29.87
N PHE A 268 -5.99 -1.33 30.74
CA PHE A 268 -6.19 0.05 30.28
C PHE A 268 -4.91 0.68 29.75
N ILE A 269 -3.75 0.39 30.35
CA ILE A 269 -2.45 0.78 29.77
C ILE A 269 -2.29 0.13 28.38
N GLY A 270 -2.63 -1.16 28.22
CA GLY A 270 -2.59 -1.86 26.96
C GLY A 270 -3.48 -1.21 25.89
N ILE A 271 -4.74 -0.87 26.25
CA ILE A 271 -5.67 -0.16 25.36
C ILE A 271 -5.14 1.25 25.04
N GLY A 272 -4.57 1.96 26.01
CA GLY A 272 -3.95 3.27 25.81
C GLY A 272 -2.77 3.23 24.85
N LEU A 273 -1.90 2.21 24.94
CA LEU A 273 -0.79 2.01 24.00
C LEU A 273 -1.27 1.69 22.58
N ILE A 274 -2.32 0.88 22.45
CA ILE A 274 -2.97 0.64 21.15
C ILE A 274 -3.52 1.97 20.61
N GLY A 275 -4.28 2.72 21.41
CA GLY A 275 -4.84 4.01 21.01
C GLY A 275 -3.76 5.01 20.60
N TYR A 276 -2.66 5.09 21.32
CA TYR A 276 -1.52 5.94 20.99
C TYR A 276 -0.97 5.61 19.59
N GLY A 277 -0.72 4.34 19.28
CA GLY A 277 -0.22 3.96 17.96
C GLY A 277 -1.25 4.20 16.84
N LEU A 278 -2.54 3.96 17.10
CA LEU A 278 -3.60 4.21 16.11
C LEU A 278 -3.78 5.70 15.78
N LEU A 279 -3.37 6.61 16.66
CA LEU A 279 -3.45 8.07 16.48
C LEU A 279 -2.13 8.67 15.96
N ASP A 280 -1.07 7.89 15.79
CA ASP A 280 0.21 8.39 15.28
C ASP A 280 0.11 8.73 13.79
N HIS A 281 0.52 9.96 13.43
CA HIS A 281 0.50 10.52 12.08
C HIS A 281 1.85 10.43 11.36
N SER A 282 2.83 9.73 11.90
CA SER A 282 4.17 9.73 11.34
C SER A 282 4.30 8.82 10.11
N ASP A 283 4.57 9.42 8.95
CA ASP A 283 4.76 8.77 7.64
C ASP A 283 6.12 8.06 7.46
N ILE A 284 6.87 7.84 8.53
CA ILE A 284 8.25 7.37 8.43
C ILE A 284 8.28 5.84 8.58
N ARG A 285 9.23 5.18 7.94
CA ARG A 285 9.53 3.73 7.91
C ARG A 285 8.68 2.85 8.85
N TYR A 286 7.85 1.99 8.31
CA TYR A 286 7.07 1.01 9.04
C TYR A 286 7.26 -0.38 8.37
N PRO A 287 7.38 -1.50 9.12
CA PRO A 287 7.42 -1.63 10.57
C PRO A 287 8.77 -1.25 11.18
N ASP A 288 8.72 -0.51 12.29
CA ASP A 288 9.87 -0.14 13.12
C ASP A 288 9.46 -0.18 14.60
N LEU A 289 10.28 0.35 15.48
CA LEU A 289 9.99 0.43 16.91
C LEU A 289 8.68 1.17 17.27
N ARG A 290 8.05 1.87 16.33
CA ARG A 290 6.74 2.55 16.54
C ARG A 290 5.56 1.60 16.55
N ALA A 291 5.70 0.40 15.95
CA ALA A 291 4.72 -0.67 16.13
C ALA A 291 4.74 -1.25 17.56
N LEU A 292 5.85 -1.07 18.28
CA LEU A 292 6.06 -1.65 19.61
C LEU A 292 4.96 -1.28 20.62
N PRO A 293 4.47 -0.02 20.74
CA PRO A 293 3.36 0.29 21.63
C PRO A 293 2.12 -0.53 21.35
N VAL A 294 1.73 -0.69 20.08
CA VAL A 294 0.54 -1.46 19.68
C VAL A 294 0.72 -2.94 20.01
N VAL A 295 1.88 -3.53 19.71
CA VAL A 295 2.21 -4.91 19.99
C VAL A 295 2.23 -5.19 21.50
N LEU A 296 2.91 -4.34 22.27
CA LEU A 296 2.93 -4.44 23.74
C LEU A 296 1.52 -4.24 24.32
N GLY A 297 0.76 -3.30 23.77
CA GLY A 297 -0.64 -3.08 24.17
C GLY A 297 -1.50 -4.33 23.94
N ALA A 298 -1.38 -4.97 22.77
CA ALA A 298 -2.07 -6.22 22.47
C ALA A 298 -1.63 -7.35 23.43
N CYS A 299 -0.33 -7.47 23.71
CA CYS A 299 0.19 -8.41 24.68
C CYS A 299 -0.37 -8.20 26.08
N LEU A 300 -0.46 -6.94 26.56
CA LEU A 300 -1.05 -6.63 27.87
C LEU A 300 -2.53 -7.00 27.93
N VAL A 301 -3.29 -6.67 26.90
CA VAL A 301 -4.71 -7.04 26.82
C VAL A 301 -4.87 -8.57 26.84
N ILE A 302 -4.14 -9.30 26.02
CA ILE A 302 -4.20 -10.77 25.97
C ILE A 302 -3.74 -11.38 27.31
N ALA A 303 -2.70 -10.82 27.93
CA ALA A 303 -2.16 -11.32 29.18
C ALA A 303 -3.11 -11.13 30.36
N PHE A 304 -3.78 -9.99 30.48
CA PHE A 304 -4.42 -9.56 31.72
C PHE A 304 -5.93 -9.34 31.64
N ALA A 305 -6.53 -9.19 30.44
CA ALA A 305 -7.99 -9.11 30.34
C ALA A 305 -8.64 -10.43 30.74
N THR A 306 -9.66 -10.35 31.59
CA THR A 306 -10.43 -11.50 32.09
C THR A 306 -11.90 -11.12 32.28
N ALA A 307 -12.77 -12.13 32.42
CA ALA A 307 -14.19 -11.88 32.73
C ALA A 307 -14.43 -11.21 34.12
N ARG A 308 -13.42 -11.13 34.99
CA ARG A 308 -13.49 -10.44 36.27
C ARG A 308 -13.21 -8.95 36.15
N THR A 309 -12.30 -8.56 35.24
CA THR A 309 -11.89 -7.18 35.03
C THR A 309 -12.95 -6.36 34.30
N MET A 310 -13.00 -5.05 34.55
CA MET A 310 -13.92 -4.12 33.88
C MET A 310 -13.63 -4.06 32.38
N ALA A 311 -12.36 -3.88 32.01
CA ALA A 311 -11.93 -3.85 30.62
C ALA A 311 -12.18 -5.18 29.91
N GLY A 312 -11.96 -6.32 30.56
CA GLY A 312 -12.27 -7.63 30.01
C GLY A 312 -13.78 -7.86 29.80
N LYS A 313 -14.62 -7.36 30.70
CA LYS A 313 -16.09 -7.37 30.51
C LYS A 313 -16.52 -6.49 29.34
N LEU A 314 -15.90 -5.33 29.16
CA LEU A 314 -16.18 -4.43 28.04
C LEU A 314 -15.81 -5.09 26.69
N LEU A 315 -14.59 -5.61 26.58
CA LEU A 315 -14.13 -6.34 25.38
C LEU A 315 -14.93 -7.61 25.14
N GLY A 316 -15.31 -8.33 26.20
CA GLY A 316 -16.13 -9.54 26.15
C GLY A 316 -17.63 -9.28 26.01
N SER A 317 -18.06 -8.04 25.86
CA SER A 317 -19.46 -7.70 25.66
C SER A 317 -19.99 -8.10 24.28
N ARG A 318 -21.31 -8.12 24.10
CA ARG A 318 -21.97 -8.68 22.90
C ARG A 318 -21.49 -8.05 21.59
N VAL A 319 -21.34 -6.73 21.53
CA VAL A 319 -21.03 -6.00 20.29
C VAL A 319 -19.58 -6.22 19.84
N PRO A 320 -18.54 -5.98 20.68
CA PRO A 320 -17.16 -6.29 20.31
C PRO A 320 -16.97 -7.75 19.92
N VAL A 321 -17.55 -8.69 20.68
CA VAL A 321 -17.46 -10.12 20.36
C VAL A 321 -18.10 -10.45 19.02
N ALA A 322 -19.28 -9.90 18.72
CA ALA A 322 -19.95 -10.12 17.43
C ALA A 322 -19.09 -9.65 16.25
N ILE A 323 -18.48 -8.45 16.36
CA ILE A 323 -17.57 -7.91 15.35
C ILE A 323 -16.30 -8.76 15.25
N GLY A 324 -15.73 -9.16 16.39
CA GLY A 324 -14.54 -10.00 16.43
C GLY A 324 -14.72 -11.38 15.78
N LEU A 325 -15.92 -11.98 15.94
CA LEU A 325 -16.25 -13.26 15.32
C LEU A 325 -16.28 -13.18 13.79
N ILE A 326 -16.76 -12.08 13.22
CA ILE A 326 -16.81 -11.85 11.77
C ILE A 326 -15.54 -11.16 11.23
N SER A 327 -14.55 -10.86 12.09
CA SER A 327 -13.38 -10.03 11.74
C SER A 327 -12.59 -10.54 10.54
N TYR A 328 -12.47 -11.86 10.35
CA TYR A 328 -11.78 -12.44 9.21
C TYR A 328 -12.51 -12.13 7.89
N SER A 329 -13.80 -12.41 7.81
CA SER A 329 -14.59 -12.05 6.65
C SER A 329 -14.66 -10.54 6.43
N ALA A 330 -14.72 -9.72 7.50
CA ALA A 330 -14.70 -8.26 7.39
C ALA A 330 -13.37 -7.76 6.82
N TYR A 331 -12.26 -8.36 7.24
CA TYR A 331 -10.94 -8.09 6.69
C TYR A 331 -10.84 -8.47 5.20
N LEU A 332 -11.47 -9.55 4.76
CA LEU A 332 -11.46 -9.93 3.35
C LEU A 332 -12.34 -9.01 2.48
N TRP A 333 -13.49 -8.57 2.95
CA TRP A 333 -14.44 -7.79 2.16
C TRP A 333 -14.09 -6.31 2.04
N HIS A 334 -13.45 -5.70 3.07
CA HIS A 334 -13.30 -4.25 3.11
C HIS A 334 -12.50 -3.69 1.93
N GLN A 335 -11.33 -4.26 1.64
CA GLN A 335 -10.44 -3.72 0.61
C GLN A 335 -11.06 -3.76 -0.79
N PRO A 336 -11.62 -4.88 -1.30
CA PRO A 336 -12.30 -4.89 -2.59
C PRO A 336 -13.42 -3.85 -2.68
N ILE A 337 -14.24 -3.70 -1.64
CA ILE A 337 -15.35 -2.75 -1.62
C ILE A 337 -14.83 -1.31 -1.75
N PHE A 338 -13.83 -0.94 -0.96
CA PHE A 338 -13.24 0.40 -1.01
C PHE A 338 -12.54 0.66 -2.34
N VAL A 339 -11.81 -0.32 -2.87
CA VAL A 339 -11.12 -0.17 -4.16
C VAL A 339 -12.11 0.00 -5.30
N PHE A 340 -13.12 -0.84 -5.42
CA PHE A 340 -14.11 -0.69 -6.49
C PHE A 340 -14.93 0.61 -6.34
N ALA A 341 -15.17 1.09 -5.13
CA ALA A 341 -15.76 2.41 -4.92
C ALA A 341 -14.84 3.52 -5.45
N ARG A 342 -13.54 3.48 -5.15
CA ARG A 342 -12.56 4.45 -5.69
C ARG A 342 -12.49 4.38 -7.21
N LEU A 343 -12.42 3.19 -7.80
CA LEU A 343 -12.42 2.99 -9.24
C LEU A 343 -13.72 3.47 -9.92
N SER A 344 -14.82 3.57 -9.16
CA SER A 344 -16.08 4.17 -9.62
C SER A 344 -16.09 5.71 -9.58
N GLY A 345 -14.97 6.34 -9.18
CA GLY A 345 -14.81 7.79 -9.10
C GLY A 345 -15.06 8.40 -7.72
N PHE A 346 -15.14 7.58 -6.67
CA PHE A 346 -15.23 8.04 -5.28
C PHE A 346 -13.83 8.01 -4.62
N ASP A 347 -12.87 8.77 -5.18
CA ASP A 347 -11.47 8.82 -4.73
C ASP A 347 -11.34 9.12 -3.23
N ARG A 348 -12.19 10.00 -2.71
CA ARG A 348 -12.35 10.27 -1.28
C ARG A 348 -13.83 10.23 -0.92
N PRO A 349 -14.28 9.13 -0.32
CA PRO A 349 -15.65 9.08 0.17
C PRO A 349 -15.82 10.12 1.28
N ASN A 350 -16.91 10.90 1.22
CA ASN A 350 -17.31 11.67 2.38
C ASN A 350 -17.63 10.73 3.56
N VAL A 351 -17.68 11.26 4.77
CA VAL A 351 -17.88 10.45 5.99
C VAL A 351 -19.12 9.53 5.87
N GLY A 352 -20.21 10.04 5.26
CA GLY A 352 -21.44 9.24 5.09
C GLY A 352 -21.22 8.03 4.17
N LEU A 353 -20.53 8.22 3.04
CA LEU A 353 -20.19 7.12 2.11
C LEU A 353 -19.18 6.16 2.74
N ALA A 354 -18.17 6.66 3.46
CA ALA A 354 -17.20 5.84 4.17
C ALA A 354 -17.89 4.92 5.20
N LEU A 355 -18.84 5.46 5.96
CA LEU A 355 -19.65 4.68 6.92
C LEU A 355 -20.56 3.67 6.20
N LEU A 356 -21.15 4.02 5.05
CA LEU A 356 -21.97 3.10 4.25
C LEU A 356 -21.13 1.94 3.72
N LEU A 357 -19.95 2.20 3.15
CA LEU A 357 -19.04 1.17 2.66
C LEU A 357 -18.54 0.26 3.79
N THR A 358 -18.26 0.85 4.96
CA THR A 358 -17.93 0.10 6.19
C THR A 358 -19.08 -0.81 6.60
N ALA A 359 -20.29 -0.29 6.67
CA ALA A 359 -21.48 -1.07 7.02
C ALA A 359 -21.75 -2.19 5.99
N THR A 360 -21.53 -1.93 4.70
CA THR A 360 -21.62 -2.93 3.63
C THR A 360 -20.60 -4.04 3.84
N SER A 361 -19.35 -3.68 4.15
CA SER A 361 -18.27 -4.64 4.43
C SER A 361 -18.61 -5.54 5.61
N LEU A 362 -19.11 -4.96 6.71
CA LEU A 362 -19.53 -5.72 7.89
C LEU A 362 -20.78 -6.57 7.62
N GLY A 363 -21.74 -6.08 6.82
CA GLY A 363 -22.92 -6.83 6.42
C GLY A 363 -22.57 -8.07 5.58
N LEU A 364 -21.73 -7.90 4.55
CA LEU A 364 -21.25 -9.02 3.73
C LEU A 364 -20.39 -9.99 4.56
N ALA A 365 -19.60 -9.48 5.49
CA ALA A 365 -18.85 -10.31 6.44
C ALA A 365 -19.77 -11.16 7.32
N ALA A 366 -20.85 -10.59 7.84
CA ALA A 366 -21.83 -11.31 8.65
C ALA A 366 -22.53 -12.41 7.84
N LEU A 367 -22.88 -12.13 6.58
CA LEU A 367 -23.45 -13.12 5.66
C LEU A 367 -22.46 -14.24 5.36
N THR A 368 -21.22 -13.89 5.02
CA THR A 368 -20.15 -14.86 4.74
C THR A 368 -19.87 -15.72 5.98
N TYR A 369 -19.78 -15.11 7.16
CA TYR A 369 -19.61 -15.84 8.40
C TYR A 369 -20.75 -16.84 8.65
N ARG A 370 -22.00 -16.38 8.50
CA ARG A 370 -23.21 -17.20 8.80
C ARG A 370 -23.42 -18.32 7.79
N PHE A 371 -23.20 -18.06 6.51
CA PHE A 371 -23.61 -19.00 5.43
C PHE A 371 -22.42 -19.77 4.84
N VAL A 372 -21.18 -19.32 5.05
CA VAL A 372 -19.98 -19.96 4.48
C VAL A 372 -19.06 -20.47 5.58
N GLU A 373 -18.57 -19.58 6.50
CA GLU A 373 -17.61 -20.02 7.49
C GLU A 373 -18.17 -21.00 8.52
N LEU A 374 -19.32 -20.70 9.13
CA LEU A 374 -19.91 -21.58 10.14
C LEU A 374 -20.25 -22.97 9.56
N PRO A 375 -20.89 -23.10 8.40
CA PRO A 375 -21.11 -24.40 7.77
C PRO A 375 -19.84 -25.17 7.46
N ALA A 376 -18.79 -24.47 6.93
CA ALA A 376 -17.52 -25.10 6.59
C ALA A 376 -16.75 -25.62 7.81
N ARG A 377 -16.93 -24.98 8.98
CA ARG A 377 -16.34 -25.43 10.26
C ARG A 377 -17.06 -26.67 10.83
N ASP A 378 -18.30 -26.92 10.44
CA ASP A 378 -19.06 -28.08 10.91
C ASP A 378 -18.64 -29.35 10.17
N ARG A 379 -17.91 -30.22 10.85
CA ARG A 379 -17.45 -31.52 10.31
C ARG A 379 -18.58 -32.47 9.94
N LYS A 380 -19.77 -32.31 10.54
CA LYS A 380 -20.95 -33.12 10.20
C LYS A 380 -21.54 -32.74 8.86
N ARG A 381 -21.48 -31.46 8.49
CA ARG A 381 -21.96 -30.94 7.20
C ARG A 381 -20.97 -31.17 6.08
N PHE A 382 -19.69 -30.90 6.33
CA PHE A 382 -18.62 -31.07 5.36
C PHE A 382 -17.55 -32.00 5.91
N GLY A 383 -17.58 -33.25 5.49
CA GLY A 383 -16.51 -34.20 5.76
C GLY A 383 -15.17 -33.71 5.20
N ARG A 384 -14.07 -34.22 5.72
CA ARG A 384 -12.71 -33.83 5.32
C ARG A 384 -12.46 -33.95 3.81
N PRO A 385 -12.85 -35.05 3.11
CA PRO A 385 -12.65 -35.16 1.65
C PRO A 385 -13.41 -34.11 0.87
N ALA A 386 -14.68 -33.84 1.25
CA ALA A 386 -15.51 -32.83 0.57
C ALA A 386 -14.94 -31.43 0.73
N LEU A 387 -14.46 -31.07 1.93
CA LEU A 387 -13.81 -29.78 2.16
C LEU A 387 -12.57 -29.61 1.29
N ILE A 388 -11.67 -30.59 1.32
CA ILE A 388 -10.42 -30.55 0.54
C ILE A 388 -10.74 -30.48 -0.94
N GLY A 389 -11.67 -31.31 -1.42
CA GLY A 389 -12.09 -31.35 -2.83
C GLY A 389 -12.67 -30.01 -3.29
N LEU A 390 -13.65 -29.44 -2.56
CA LEU A 390 -14.26 -28.16 -2.90
C LEU A 390 -13.23 -27.01 -2.83
N SER A 391 -12.36 -27.01 -1.83
CA SER A 391 -11.31 -26.00 -1.72
C SER A 391 -10.31 -26.10 -2.86
N ALA A 392 -9.89 -27.31 -3.22
CA ALA A 392 -9.00 -27.55 -4.34
C ALA A 392 -9.63 -27.12 -5.68
N VAL A 393 -10.88 -27.49 -5.93
CA VAL A 393 -11.62 -27.07 -7.13
C VAL A 393 -11.76 -25.56 -7.19
N GLY A 394 -12.12 -24.89 -6.07
CA GLY A 394 -12.25 -23.45 -6.01
C GLY A 394 -10.91 -22.73 -6.28
N MET A 395 -9.84 -23.16 -5.61
CA MET A 395 -8.51 -22.53 -5.76
C MET A 395 -7.91 -22.80 -7.15
N CYS A 396 -7.98 -24.05 -7.65
CA CYS A 396 -7.50 -24.39 -8.99
C CYS A 396 -8.34 -23.70 -10.08
N GLY A 397 -9.65 -23.59 -9.89
CA GLY A 397 -10.54 -22.90 -10.81
C GLY A 397 -10.22 -21.40 -10.90
N LEU A 398 -10.03 -20.73 -9.74
CA LEU A 398 -9.61 -19.34 -9.69
C LEU A 398 -8.22 -19.13 -10.32
N ALA A 399 -7.25 -19.97 -9.99
CA ALA A 399 -5.91 -19.90 -10.56
C ALA A 399 -5.93 -20.15 -12.08
N GLY A 400 -6.71 -21.13 -12.55
CA GLY A 400 -6.89 -21.44 -13.97
C GLY A 400 -7.57 -20.31 -14.76
N ALA A 401 -8.65 -19.74 -14.21
CA ALA A 401 -9.32 -18.57 -14.80
C ALA A 401 -8.39 -17.35 -14.85
N SER A 402 -7.59 -17.14 -13.79
CA SER A 402 -6.60 -16.07 -13.76
C SER A 402 -5.46 -16.29 -14.75
N ALA A 403 -4.95 -17.51 -14.86
CA ALA A 403 -3.94 -17.87 -15.87
C ALA A 403 -4.46 -17.66 -17.29
N PHE A 404 -5.72 -17.98 -17.55
CA PHE A 404 -6.38 -17.71 -18.83
C PHE A 404 -6.52 -16.20 -19.10
N ALA A 405 -6.91 -15.40 -18.09
CA ALA A 405 -6.96 -13.95 -18.22
C ALA A 405 -5.58 -13.36 -18.53
N ILE A 406 -4.51 -13.86 -17.90
CA ILE A 406 -3.13 -13.46 -18.20
C ILE A 406 -2.74 -13.83 -19.63
N ALA A 407 -3.01 -15.07 -20.06
CA ALA A 407 -2.68 -15.57 -21.40
C ALA A 407 -3.41 -14.80 -22.52
N THR A 408 -4.57 -14.22 -22.21
CA THR A 408 -5.38 -13.42 -23.15
C THR A 408 -5.14 -11.91 -22.99
N ASN A 409 -4.06 -11.49 -22.30
CA ASN A 409 -3.75 -10.09 -21.99
C ASN A 409 -4.95 -9.34 -21.39
N GLY A 410 -5.60 -9.93 -20.40
CA GLY A 410 -6.75 -9.31 -19.74
C GLY A 410 -7.99 -9.21 -20.63
N PHE A 411 -8.16 -10.15 -21.58
CA PHE A 411 -9.24 -10.18 -22.55
C PHE A 411 -9.24 -8.99 -23.54
N GLU A 412 -8.09 -8.42 -23.85
CA GLU A 412 -7.92 -7.24 -24.70
C GLU A 412 -8.64 -7.37 -26.05
N LYS A 413 -8.64 -8.55 -26.67
CA LYS A 413 -9.24 -8.79 -28.00
C LYS A 413 -10.75 -8.99 -28.00
N GLN A 414 -11.37 -9.15 -26.85
CA GLN A 414 -12.80 -9.43 -26.79
C GLN A 414 -13.61 -8.14 -26.76
N SER A 415 -14.62 -8.04 -27.62
CA SER A 415 -15.54 -6.89 -27.80
C SER A 415 -16.27 -6.43 -26.53
N PHE A 416 -16.13 -7.18 -25.46
CA PHE A 416 -16.75 -6.94 -24.16
C PHE A 416 -16.34 -5.60 -23.51
N TYR A 417 -15.05 -5.21 -23.64
CA TYR A 417 -14.53 -3.94 -23.09
C TYR A 417 -14.90 -2.74 -23.97
N PHE A 418 -15.27 -2.95 -25.23
CA PHE A 418 -15.34 -1.91 -26.23
C PHE A 418 -16.76 -1.79 -26.79
N SER A 419 -17.64 -1.16 -26.02
CA SER A 419 -19.01 -0.90 -26.45
C SER A 419 -19.11 0.16 -27.56
N SER A 420 -18.06 0.91 -27.83
CA SER A 420 -17.96 1.92 -28.92
C SER A 420 -16.53 2.05 -29.42
N ASN A 421 -16.37 2.53 -30.67
CA ASN A 421 -15.08 2.84 -31.26
C ASN A 421 -14.30 3.90 -30.45
N ASP A 422 -15.01 4.86 -29.86
CA ASP A 422 -14.39 5.92 -29.04
C ASP A 422 -13.80 5.36 -27.76
N THR A 423 -14.48 4.43 -27.10
CA THR A 423 -13.97 3.77 -25.90
C THR A 423 -12.74 2.91 -26.23
N ARG A 424 -12.75 2.25 -27.37
CA ARG A 424 -11.60 1.45 -27.85
C ARG A 424 -10.39 2.36 -28.12
N ARG A 425 -10.59 3.47 -28.83
CA ARG A 425 -9.54 4.45 -29.11
C ARG A 425 -8.96 5.03 -27.82
N LEU A 426 -9.81 5.39 -26.86
CA LEU A 426 -9.38 5.87 -25.56
C LEU A 426 -8.53 4.82 -24.82
N TYR A 427 -8.99 3.57 -24.81
CA TYR A 427 -8.24 2.47 -24.22
C TYR A 427 -6.85 2.31 -24.86
N GLU A 428 -6.77 2.28 -26.20
CA GLU A 428 -5.49 2.17 -26.92
C GLU A 428 -4.54 3.33 -26.58
N LEU A 429 -5.07 4.55 -26.44
CA LEU A 429 -4.32 5.73 -26.01
C LEU A 429 -3.78 5.55 -24.58
N LEU A 430 -4.64 5.09 -23.65
CA LEU A 430 -4.25 4.87 -22.27
C LEU A 430 -3.18 3.79 -22.16
N GLU A 431 -3.36 2.63 -22.76
CA GLU A 431 -2.39 1.53 -22.72
C GLU A 431 -1.02 1.92 -23.30
N ARG A 432 -1.00 2.65 -24.42
CA ARG A 432 0.25 3.13 -25.02
C ARG A 432 0.97 4.14 -24.14
N SER A 433 0.25 4.91 -23.35
CA SER A 433 0.79 5.99 -22.53
C SER A 433 1.14 5.56 -21.11
N THR A 434 0.32 4.69 -20.50
CA THR A 434 0.49 4.23 -19.11
C THR A 434 1.16 2.86 -19.02
N GLY A 435 1.20 2.10 -20.11
CA GLY A 435 1.85 0.80 -20.20
C GLY A 435 3.37 0.90 -20.12
N GLY A 436 4.01 -0.21 -19.75
CA GLY A 436 5.46 -0.31 -19.64
C GLY A 436 6.02 0.06 -18.26
N ASP A 437 7.27 -0.31 -18.05
CA ASP A 437 8.04 -0.01 -16.84
C ASP A 437 8.88 1.25 -17.10
N PHE A 438 8.63 2.33 -16.36
CA PHE A 438 9.33 3.60 -16.54
C PHE A 438 10.85 3.45 -16.43
N MET A 439 11.33 2.62 -15.50
CA MET A 439 12.77 2.40 -15.31
C MET A 439 13.40 1.63 -16.49
N ARG A 440 12.66 0.70 -17.11
CA ARG A 440 13.10 -0.02 -18.32
C ARG A 440 13.06 0.87 -19.56
N ASP A 441 12.17 1.86 -19.57
CA ASP A 441 12.02 2.80 -20.68
C ASP A 441 13.09 3.90 -20.68
N MET A 442 13.95 3.97 -19.64
CA MET A 442 15.08 4.88 -19.55
C MET A 442 16.11 4.57 -20.64
N GLY A 443 16.34 5.56 -21.51
CA GLY A 443 17.15 5.38 -22.70
C GLY A 443 18.66 5.27 -22.40
N THR A 444 19.32 4.37 -23.09
CA THR A 444 20.79 4.28 -23.14
C THR A 444 21.23 4.01 -24.57
N ASN A 445 22.36 4.57 -24.97
CA ASN A 445 22.94 4.32 -26.30
C ASN A 445 24.46 4.31 -26.23
N GLY A 446 25.04 3.13 -26.41
CA GLY A 446 26.46 2.93 -26.26
C GLY A 446 26.97 3.25 -24.84
N ASP A 447 28.28 3.58 -24.76
CA ASP A 447 28.92 3.79 -23.46
C ASP A 447 28.75 5.21 -22.91
N CYS A 448 28.38 6.20 -23.72
CA CYS A 448 28.45 7.61 -23.38
C CYS A 448 27.07 8.32 -23.32
N VAL A 449 25.98 7.59 -23.58
CA VAL A 449 24.62 8.04 -23.28
C VAL A 449 24.02 7.08 -22.26
N PHE A 450 23.99 7.48 -21.01
CA PHE A 450 23.58 6.61 -19.91
C PHE A 450 22.96 7.41 -18.76
N TRP A 451 22.33 6.69 -17.85
CA TRP A 451 21.81 7.24 -16.61
C TRP A 451 22.20 6.38 -15.41
N THR A 452 22.21 6.98 -14.22
CA THR A 452 22.42 6.30 -12.94
C THR A 452 21.73 7.05 -11.83
N ASN A 453 21.25 6.34 -10.82
CA ASN A 453 20.71 6.91 -9.59
C ASN A 453 21.77 7.05 -8.48
N ARG A 454 22.99 6.50 -8.70
CA ARG A 454 24.12 6.60 -7.78
C ARG A 454 25.37 7.05 -8.52
N PHE A 455 26.10 7.99 -7.94
CA PHE A 455 27.34 8.47 -8.54
C PHE A 455 28.55 7.69 -8.01
N GLU A 456 28.59 6.40 -8.33
CA GLU A 456 29.65 5.47 -7.93
C GLU A 456 30.94 5.62 -8.78
N PRO A 457 32.09 5.06 -8.33
CA PRO A 457 33.36 5.14 -9.08
C PRO A 457 33.25 4.73 -10.55
N ALA A 458 32.51 3.67 -10.86
CA ALA A 458 32.31 3.22 -12.24
C ALA A 458 31.63 4.27 -13.13
N ALA A 459 30.68 5.05 -12.60
CA ALA A 459 30.03 6.13 -13.32
C ALA A 459 31.00 7.33 -13.53
N ARG A 460 31.85 7.62 -12.54
CA ARG A 460 32.90 8.66 -12.62
C ARG A 460 33.92 8.34 -13.70
N ASP A 461 34.45 7.11 -13.69
CA ASP A 461 35.43 6.64 -14.68
C ASP A 461 34.86 6.69 -16.08
N ARG A 462 33.60 6.26 -16.24
CA ARG A 462 32.88 6.30 -17.51
C ARG A 462 32.69 7.74 -18.02
N LEU A 463 32.37 8.69 -17.15
CA LEU A 463 32.29 10.12 -17.48
C LEU A 463 33.63 10.64 -18.01
N ILE A 464 34.73 10.33 -17.34
CA ILE A 464 36.09 10.75 -17.71
C ILE A 464 36.51 10.11 -19.06
N GLU A 465 36.21 8.84 -19.26
CA GLU A 465 36.55 8.15 -20.52
C GLU A 465 35.76 8.71 -21.71
N CYS A 466 34.45 8.91 -21.53
CA CYS A 466 33.58 9.49 -22.55
C CYS A 466 33.97 10.93 -22.90
N SER A 467 34.41 11.74 -21.94
CA SER A 467 34.85 13.11 -22.20
C SER A 467 36.06 13.20 -23.12
N LYS A 468 36.96 12.22 -23.06
CA LYS A 468 38.13 12.11 -23.98
C LYS A 468 37.73 11.80 -25.41
N ARG A 469 36.56 11.15 -25.63
CA ARG A 469 36.06 10.73 -26.95
C ARG A 469 35.12 11.74 -27.59
N PHE A 470 34.25 12.37 -26.79
CA PHE A 470 33.16 13.20 -27.30
C PHE A 470 33.19 14.65 -26.79
N GLY A 471 34.23 15.05 -26.04
CA GLY A 471 34.27 16.35 -25.36
C GLY A 471 33.42 16.31 -24.08
N PRO A 472 33.15 17.47 -23.48
CA PRO A 472 32.45 17.55 -22.20
C PRO A 472 30.97 17.16 -22.29
N ALA A 473 30.44 16.57 -21.19
CA ALA A 473 29.10 16.05 -21.08
C ALA A 473 28.03 17.14 -20.89
N THR A 474 26.82 16.84 -21.33
CA THR A 474 25.61 17.45 -20.75
C THR A 474 25.06 16.50 -19.68
N VAL A 475 24.89 17.01 -18.46
CA VAL A 475 24.37 16.24 -17.31
C VAL A 475 22.96 16.73 -16.98
N VAL A 476 22.00 15.83 -16.92
CA VAL A 476 20.66 16.08 -16.36
C VAL A 476 20.66 15.59 -14.92
N LEU A 477 20.35 16.46 -13.97
CA LEU A 477 20.41 16.20 -12.54
C LEU A 477 19.04 16.42 -11.91
N GLY A 478 18.58 15.52 -11.03
CA GLY A 478 17.33 15.72 -10.30
C GLY A 478 16.59 14.44 -9.92
N ASP A 479 15.27 14.60 -9.75
CA ASP A 479 14.37 13.54 -9.32
C ASP A 479 13.75 12.75 -10.50
N SER A 480 12.59 12.11 -10.29
CA SER A 480 11.88 11.37 -11.32
C SER A 480 11.41 12.25 -12.49
N HIS A 481 11.15 13.53 -12.26
CA HIS A 481 10.84 14.48 -13.33
C HIS A 481 12.06 14.77 -14.19
N ALA A 482 13.25 14.83 -13.59
CA ALA A 482 14.50 14.93 -14.36
C ALA A 482 14.76 13.68 -15.21
N MET A 483 14.25 12.49 -14.79
CA MET A 483 14.29 11.28 -15.61
C MET A 483 13.47 11.49 -16.91
N ASN A 484 12.29 12.12 -16.84
CA ASN A 484 11.53 12.49 -18.05
C ASN A 484 12.30 13.45 -18.94
N ILE A 485 13.00 14.45 -18.36
CA ILE A 485 13.80 15.40 -19.14
C ILE A 485 14.99 14.71 -19.80
N TYR A 486 15.68 13.83 -19.08
CA TYR A 486 16.74 13.00 -19.66
C TYR A 486 16.22 12.18 -20.85
N ASN A 487 15.11 11.44 -20.67
CA ASN A 487 14.48 10.67 -21.73
C ASN A 487 14.03 11.54 -22.90
N ALA A 488 13.46 12.72 -22.62
CA ALA A 488 13.04 13.66 -23.65
C ALA A 488 14.22 14.10 -24.53
N LEU A 489 15.35 14.42 -23.92
CA LEU A 489 16.58 14.77 -24.63
C LEU A 489 17.19 13.57 -25.37
N PHE A 490 17.22 12.39 -24.73
CA PHE A 490 17.67 11.15 -25.34
C PHE A 490 16.89 10.78 -26.59
N ARG A 491 15.56 10.74 -26.51
CA ARG A 491 14.67 10.36 -27.62
C ARG A 491 14.71 11.32 -28.80
N ASN A 492 15.22 12.52 -28.59
CA ASN A 492 15.39 13.55 -29.62
C ASN A 492 16.85 13.74 -30.06
N ASN A 493 17.75 12.83 -29.69
CA ASN A 493 19.19 12.87 -30.05
C ASN A 493 19.80 14.25 -29.78
N TYR A 494 19.66 14.74 -28.52
CA TYR A 494 20.13 16.05 -28.13
C TYR A 494 21.67 16.16 -28.17
N SER A 495 22.35 15.16 -27.62
CA SER A 495 23.81 15.08 -27.53
C SER A 495 24.30 13.66 -27.67
N GLN A 496 25.52 13.49 -28.19
CA GLN A 496 26.25 12.20 -28.23
C GLN A 496 26.84 11.83 -26.85
N PHE A 497 26.94 12.80 -25.95
CA PHE A 497 27.36 12.57 -24.58
C PHE A 497 26.36 13.22 -23.61
N LEU A 498 25.35 12.46 -23.26
CA LEU A 498 24.26 12.83 -22.36
C LEU A 498 24.25 11.89 -21.16
N VAL A 499 24.29 12.45 -19.95
CA VAL A 499 24.29 11.67 -18.72
C VAL A 499 23.13 12.09 -17.83
N GLY A 500 22.34 11.11 -17.38
CA GLY A 500 21.31 11.28 -16.37
C GLY A 500 21.85 10.92 -14.99
N LEU A 501 22.04 11.88 -14.11
CA LEU A 501 22.26 11.68 -12.69
C LEU A 501 20.94 11.91 -11.97
N VAL A 502 20.05 10.92 -12.02
CA VAL A 502 18.63 11.09 -11.71
C VAL A 502 18.12 9.94 -10.87
N GLY A 503 17.32 10.25 -9.88
CA GLY A 503 16.75 9.23 -9.00
C GLY A 503 15.49 9.72 -8.29
N PRO A 504 14.50 8.84 -8.06
CA PRO A 504 13.25 9.20 -7.41
C PRO A 504 13.47 9.96 -6.10
N GLY A 505 12.84 11.12 -5.95
CA GLY A 505 12.93 11.93 -4.74
C GLY A 505 14.24 12.68 -4.49
N CYS A 506 15.22 12.59 -5.40
CA CYS A 506 16.52 13.24 -5.27
C CYS A 506 16.46 14.74 -5.61
N ARG A 507 16.82 15.61 -4.65
CA ARG A 507 16.76 17.07 -4.78
C ARG A 507 17.92 17.71 -4.01
N PRO A 508 18.35 18.94 -4.34
CA PRO A 508 19.47 19.59 -3.66
C PRO A 508 19.33 19.69 -2.12
N TRP A 509 18.11 19.87 -1.62
CA TRP A 509 17.80 19.95 -0.19
C TRP A 509 17.35 18.62 0.45
N ALA A 510 17.04 17.60 -0.35
CA ALA A 510 16.60 16.28 0.12
C ALA A 510 17.59 15.22 -0.39
N ARG A 511 18.79 15.23 0.19
CA ARG A 511 19.87 14.30 -0.14
C ARG A 511 19.66 13.00 0.63
N ILE A 512 18.90 12.08 0.08
CA ILE A 512 18.81 10.71 0.59
C ILE A 512 20.11 9.93 0.26
N PRO A 513 20.46 8.89 1.00
CA PRO A 513 21.75 8.18 0.85
C PRO A 513 22.09 7.71 -0.58
N ASP A 514 21.06 7.38 -1.35
CA ASP A 514 21.19 6.85 -2.73
C ASP A 514 21.09 7.95 -3.80
N CYS A 515 21.16 9.23 -3.46
CA CYS A 515 21.10 10.32 -4.41
C CYS A 515 22.44 10.57 -5.12
N PRO A 516 22.44 10.83 -6.42
CA PRO A 516 23.67 11.06 -7.20
C PRO A 516 24.38 12.39 -6.84
N TYR A 517 23.76 13.29 -6.09
CA TYR A 517 24.41 14.52 -5.61
C TYR A 517 25.63 14.24 -4.74
N THR A 518 25.59 13.15 -3.96
CA THR A 518 26.72 12.74 -3.13
C THR A 518 27.89 12.35 -4.01
N GLY A 519 28.99 13.05 -3.88
CA GLY A 519 30.21 12.85 -4.66
C GLY A 519 30.22 13.51 -6.04
N PHE A 520 29.09 13.99 -6.58
CA PHE A 520 29.07 14.77 -7.82
C PHE A 520 29.70 16.15 -7.62
N ASP A 521 29.42 16.80 -6.50
CA ASP A 521 30.01 18.10 -6.16
C ASP A 521 31.54 18.01 -6.01
N GLU A 522 32.05 16.96 -5.38
CA GLU A 522 33.49 16.69 -5.26
C GLU A 522 34.12 16.39 -6.63
N PHE A 523 33.43 15.60 -7.44
CA PHE A 523 33.87 15.29 -8.80
C PHE A 523 33.97 16.53 -9.67
N MET A 524 32.98 17.41 -9.64
CA MET A 524 32.97 18.66 -10.41
C MET A 524 34.11 19.61 -10.01
N ASN A 525 34.47 19.66 -8.72
CA ASN A 525 35.63 20.44 -8.25
C ASN A 525 36.95 19.89 -8.78
N ALA A 526 37.08 18.56 -8.93
CA ALA A 526 38.29 17.90 -9.41
C ALA A 526 38.40 17.81 -10.95
N HIS A 527 37.24 17.74 -11.65
CA HIS A 527 37.15 17.42 -13.09
C HIS A 527 36.17 18.34 -13.83
N ARG A 528 36.26 19.66 -13.60
CA ARG A 528 35.35 20.66 -14.18
C ARG A 528 35.28 20.63 -15.72
N GLU A 529 36.37 20.18 -16.38
CA GLU A 529 36.47 20.09 -17.84
C GLU A 529 35.64 18.95 -18.45
N VAL A 530 35.20 18.01 -17.63
CA VAL A 530 34.44 16.83 -18.07
C VAL A 530 32.95 17.14 -18.34
N VAL A 531 32.42 18.20 -17.71
CA VAL A 531 31.01 18.57 -17.85
C VAL A 531 30.87 20.02 -18.32
N GLU A 532 30.24 20.21 -19.48
CA GLU A 532 29.98 21.53 -20.04
C GLU A 532 28.72 22.19 -19.46
N THR A 533 27.66 21.39 -19.29
CA THR A 533 26.36 21.91 -18.88
C THR A 533 25.68 20.95 -17.90
N VAL A 534 25.18 21.51 -16.79
CA VAL A 534 24.30 20.81 -15.86
C VAL A 534 22.88 21.37 -15.98
N ILE A 535 21.92 20.52 -16.26
CA ILE A 535 20.48 20.83 -16.33
C ILE A 535 19.83 20.24 -15.08
N LEU A 536 19.46 21.09 -14.13
CA LEU A 536 18.69 20.67 -12.95
C LEU A 536 17.20 20.75 -13.25
N HIS A 537 16.48 19.69 -12.90
CA HIS A 537 15.02 19.65 -12.97
C HIS A 537 14.46 18.78 -11.85
N PHE A 538 13.28 19.12 -11.35
CA PHE A 538 12.54 18.34 -10.35
C PHE A 538 11.06 18.75 -10.34
N SER A 539 10.20 17.91 -9.71
CA SER A 539 8.77 18.15 -9.58
C SER A 539 8.47 19.47 -8.88
N GLY A 540 7.58 20.26 -9.46
CA GLY A 540 7.15 21.55 -8.91
C GLY A 540 6.29 21.41 -7.66
N SER A 541 5.57 20.34 -7.52
CA SER A 541 4.69 20.09 -6.36
C SER A 541 5.44 20.08 -5.03
N HIS A 542 6.72 19.72 -5.04
CA HIS A 542 7.58 19.77 -3.84
C HIS A 542 7.82 21.18 -3.27
N LEU A 543 7.58 22.19 -4.11
CA LEU A 543 7.70 23.60 -3.73
C LEU A 543 6.39 24.20 -3.25
N VAL A 544 5.28 23.47 -3.34
CA VAL A 544 3.95 23.90 -2.89
C VAL A 544 3.64 23.34 -1.53
N VAL A 545 3.08 24.18 -0.65
CA VAL A 545 2.74 23.84 0.73
C VAL A 545 1.33 24.35 1.01
N ASP A 546 0.52 23.57 1.73
CA ASP A 546 -0.83 24.00 2.14
C ASP A 546 -0.82 24.87 3.41
N GLU A 547 -1.98 25.29 3.86
CA GLU A 547 -2.16 26.10 5.08
C GLU A 547 -1.70 25.39 6.38
N HIS A 548 -1.52 24.07 6.36
CA HIS A 548 -1.04 23.26 7.47
C HIS A 548 0.45 22.91 7.36
N ASN A 549 1.18 23.54 6.44
CA ASN A 549 2.58 23.26 6.12
C ASN A 549 2.86 21.83 5.62
N ARG A 550 1.86 21.14 5.06
CA ARG A 550 2.07 19.85 4.39
C ARG A 550 2.64 20.08 3.00
N GLN A 551 3.76 19.42 2.71
CA GLN A 551 4.41 19.47 1.39
C GLN A 551 3.62 18.60 0.39
N GLU A 552 3.67 18.97 -0.89
CA GLU A 552 3.02 18.23 -1.98
C GLU A 552 1.52 18.01 -1.74
N PRO A 553 0.75 19.05 -1.44
CA PRO A 553 -0.64 18.89 -1.02
C PRO A 553 -1.51 18.45 -2.22
N ALA A 554 -1.63 17.13 -2.43
CA ALA A 554 -2.34 16.54 -3.56
C ALA A 554 -3.76 17.10 -3.73
N ASP A 555 -4.45 17.39 -2.62
CA ASP A 555 -5.80 17.96 -2.65
C ASP A 555 -5.82 19.40 -3.17
N VAL A 556 -4.90 20.22 -2.66
CA VAL A 556 -4.79 21.62 -3.10
C VAL A 556 -4.41 21.68 -4.58
N LEU A 557 -3.47 20.84 -5.00
CA LEU A 557 -3.08 20.74 -6.41
C LEU A 557 -4.23 20.26 -7.30
N LYS A 558 -5.07 19.36 -6.81
CA LYS A 558 -6.17 18.75 -7.58
C LYS A 558 -7.47 19.56 -7.55
N PHE A 559 -7.82 20.12 -6.41
CA PHE A 559 -9.13 20.75 -6.17
C PHE A 559 -9.07 22.27 -5.92
N GLY A 560 -7.86 22.83 -5.81
CA GLY A 560 -7.65 24.19 -5.36
C GLY A 560 -7.71 24.32 -3.84
N GLY A 561 -7.32 25.47 -3.33
CA GLY A 561 -7.31 25.78 -1.90
C GLY A 561 -6.27 26.82 -1.54
N ARG A 562 -6.04 27.01 -0.24
CA ARG A 562 -4.99 27.92 0.24
C ARG A 562 -3.63 27.22 0.16
N TYR A 563 -2.66 27.89 -0.42
CA TYR A 563 -1.29 27.41 -0.54
C TYR A 563 -0.30 28.55 -0.43
N HIS A 564 0.95 28.22 -0.21
CA HIS A 564 2.09 29.11 -0.34
C HIS A 564 3.29 28.34 -0.90
N PHE A 565 4.30 29.07 -1.38
CA PHE A 565 5.53 28.44 -1.87
C PHE A 565 6.56 28.31 -0.75
N ASN A 566 7.28 27.20 -0.74
CA ASN A 566 8.32 26.94 0.23
C ASN A 566 9.64 27.61 -0.21
N ASP A 567 9.88 28.81 0.28
CA ASP A 567 11.08 29.59 -0.08
C ASP A 567 12.40 28.96 0.37
N ARG A 568 12.40 28.11 1.39
CA ARG A 568 13.64 27.47 1.89
C ARG A 568 14.23 26.49 0.87
N PRO A 569 13.50 25.49 0.31
CA PRO A 569 13.99 24.67 -0.79
C PRO A 569 14.38 25.47 -2.02
N ILE A 570 13.64 26.55 -2.36
CA ILE A 570 13.96 27.42 -3.49
C ILE A 570 15.33 28.09 -3.28
N ALA A 571 15.58 28.69 -2.11
CA ALA A 571 16.85 29.29 -1.78
C ALA A 571 18.01 28.28 -1.81
N MET A 572 17.84 27.11 -1.19
CA MET A 572 18.84 26.04 -1.20
C MET A 572 19.16 25.55 -2.63
N THR A 573 18.18 25.53 -3.52
CA THR A 573 18.40 25.18 -4.93
C THR A 573 19.18 26.26 -5.65
N ILE A 574 18.87 27.54 -5.43
CA ILE A 574 19.58 28.67 -6.01
C ILE A 574 21.04 28.66 -5.52
N ASP A 575 21.28 28.50 -4.21
CA ASP A 575 22.63 28.45 -3.64
C ASP A 575 23.46 27.29 -4.24
N TYR A 576 22.85 26.12 -4.39
CA TYR A 576 23.47 24.97 -5.03
C TYR A 576 23.88 25.23 -6.48
N LEU A 577 22.97 25.79 -7.27
CA LEU A 577 23.24 26.10 -8.69
C LEU A 577 24.22 27.26 -8.85
N GLN A 578 24.22 28.22 -7.94
CA GLN A 578 25.22 29.30 -7.89
C GLN A 578 26.61 28.72 -7.65
N ALA A 579 26.76 27.78 -6.69
CA ALA A 579 28.03 27.12 -6.43
C ALA A 579 28.52 26.37 -7.69
N LEU A 580 27.65 25.59 -8.35
CA LEU A 580 27.98 24.87 -9.59
C LEU A 580 28.30 25.83 -10.75
N SER A 581 27.70 27.01 -10.82
CA SER A 581 27.89 27.96 -11.91
C SER A 581 29.33 28.55 -11.97
N HIS A 582 30.08 28.44 -10.89
CA HIS A 582 31.51 28.77 -10.88
C HIS A 582 32.38 27.72 -11.60
N LEU A 583 31.83 26.50 -11.78
CA LEU A 583 32.57 25.36 -12.36
C LEU A 583 32.14 25.06 -13.81
N THR A 584 30.83 25.22 -14.13
CA THR A 584 30.27 24.89 -15.43
C THR A 584 29.00 25.73 -15.74
N LYS A 585 28.45 25.65 -16.95
CA LYS A 585 27.15 26.21 -17.26
C LYS A 585 26.07 25.48 -16.48
N THR A 586 25.21 26.18 -15.78
CA THR A 586 24.10 25.61 -15.01
C THR A 586 22.76 26.15 -15.47
N ILE A 587 21.83 25.26 -15.70
CA ILE A 587 20.46 25.57 -16.10
C ILE A 587 19.51 25.01 -15.07
N TRP A 588 18.71 25.86 -14.44
CA TRP A 588 17.52 25.40 -13.76
C TRP A 588 16.35 25.38 -14.75
N LEU A 589 15.99 24.23 -15.24
CA LEU A 589 14.78 24.07 -16.02
C LEU A 589 13.60 24.02 -15.05
N GLY A 590 12.74 25.03 -15.12
CA GLY A 590 11.56 25.16 -14.27
C GLY A 590 10.65 23.93 -14.36
N PRO A 591 9.81 23.69 -13.38
CA PRO A 591 8.94 22.52 -13.35
C PRO A 591 7.95 22.54 -14.52
N PHE A 592 7.74 21.37 -15.12
CA PHE A 592 6.64 21.21 -16.07
C PHE A 592 5.31 21.02 -15.34
N LEU A 593 4.23 21.34 -16.02
CA LEU A 593 2.88 21.23 -15.51
C LEU A 593 2.51 19.76 -15.30
N GLU A 594 2.09 19.41 -14.11
CA GLU A 594 1.67 18.06 -13.71
C GLU A 594 0.18 17.87 -14.00
N SER A 595 -0.23 16.69 -14.46
CA SER A 595 -1.64 16.45 -14.82
C SER A 595 -2.55 16.35 -13.61
N ARG A 596 -2.03 15.82 -12.51
CA ARG A 596 -2.75 15.45 -11.27
C ARG A 596 -4.02 14.60 -11.52
N MET A 597 -3.99 13.82 -12.59
CA MET A 597 -5.05 12.89 -12.99
C MET A 597 -4.56 11.47 -12.93
N ASP A 598 -5.43 10.57 -12.48
CA ASP A 598 -5.19 9.13 -12.60
C ASP A 598 -5.69 8.67 -13.98
N PHE A 599 -4.76 8.39 -14.88
CA PHE A 599 -5.04 7.92 -16.24
C PHE A 599 -5.50 6.46 -16.28
N ARG A 600 -5.39 5.72 -15.19
CA ARG A 600 -5.84 4.33 -15.08
C ARG A 600 -7.31 4.22 -14.65
N ASP A 601 -7.95 5.32 -14.25
CA ASP A 601 -9.39 5.39 -14.02
C ASP A 601 -10.13 5.59 -15.36
N LEU A 602 -10.57 4.48 -15.97
CA LEU A 602 -11.22 4.49 -17.28
C LEU A 602 -12.51 5.34 -17.28
N GLU A 603 -13.32 5.29 -16.24
CA GLU A 603 -14.56 6.07 -16.17
C GLU A 603 -14.28 7.58 -16.04
N ARG A 604 -13.27 7.93 -15.30
CA ARG A 604 -12.78 9.32 -15.23
C ARG A 604 -12.25 9.78 -16.58
N MET A 605 -11.43 8.94 -17.25
CA MET A 605 -10.88 9.26 -18.54
C MET A 605 -11.96 9.36 -19.64
N LYS A 606 -13.02 8.60 -19.56
CA LYS A 606 -14.22 8.79 -20.43
C LYS A 606 -14.86 10.17 -20.21
N ARG A 607 -14.91 10.66 -18.95
CA ARG A 607 -15.41 12.02 -18.65
C ARG A 607 -14.47 13.09 -19.18
N VAL A 608 -13.16 12.93 -18.98
CA VAL A 608 -12.11 13.81 -19.49
C VAL A 608 -12.15 13.88 -21.02
N ALA A 609 -12.26 12.74 -21.69
CA ALA A 609 -12.37 12.66 -23.15
C ALA A 609 -13.59 13.44 -23.69
N ARG A 610 -14.74 13.31 -23.02
CA ARG A 610 -15.96 14.09 -23.37
C ARG A 610 -15.78 15.58 -23.13
N GLY A 611 -14.94 15.98 -22.17
CA GLY A 611 -14.61 17.37 -21.85
C GLY A 611 -13.51 17.99 -22.72
N GLY A 612 -12.87 17.23 -23.63
CA GLY A 612 -11.84 17.75 -24.56
C GLY A 612 -10.39 17.61 -24.09
N PHE A 613 -10.08 16.72 -23.15
CA PHE A 613 -8.71 16.46 -22.64
C PHE A 613 -8.00 17.68 -22.05
N HIS A 614 -8.71 18.54 -21.36
CA HIS A 614 -8.11 19.68 -20.68
C HIS A 614 -7.36 19.29 -19.41
N LEU A 615 -6.30 20.03 -19.13
CA LEU A 615 -5.58 19.96 -17.85
C LEU A 615 -6.46 20.48 -16.70
N ASN A 616 -6.13 20.07 -15.50
CA ASN A 616 -6.85 20.46 -14.29
C ASN A 616 -6.65 21.96 -13.99
N PRO A 617 -7.72 22.81 -13.99
CA PRO A 617 -7.57 24.27 -13.84
C PRO A 617 -6.83 24.71 -12.57
N PRO A 618 -7.10 24.17 -11.35
CA PRO A 618 -6.34 24.52 -10.16
C PRO A 618 -4.84 24.25 -10.31
N THR A 619 -4.45 23.13 -10.91
CA THR A 619 -3.04 22.80 -11.13
C THR A 619 -2.39 23.79 -12.09
N VAL A 620 -3.08 24.17 -13.17
CA VAL A 620 -2.59 25.17 -14.15
C VAL A 620 -2.33 26.50 -13.47
N GLU A 621 -3.27 26.99 -12.66
CA GLU A 621 -3.15 28.24 -11.91
C GLU A 621 -1.97 28.23 -10.94
N ILE A 622 -1.85 27.17 -10.12
CA ILE A 622 -0.78 27.01 -9.12
C ILE A 622 0.58 26.96 -9.80
N PHE A 623 0.74 26.20 -10.89
CA PHE A 623 2.02 26.08 -11.59
C PHE A 623 2.38 27.36 -12.35
N ALA A 624 1.42 28.10 -12.88
CA ALA A 624 1.67 29.42 -13.46
C ALA A 624 2.15 30.43 -12.42
N ALA A 625 1.55 30.42 -11.22
CA ALA A 625 1.99 31.22 -10.09
C ALA A 625 3.39 30.80 -9.59
N LEU A 626 3.68 29.50 -9.52
CA LEU A 626 4.99 28.96 -9.15
C LEU A 626 6.07 29.41 -10.16
N ASP A 627 5.81 29.26 -11.45
CA ASP A 627 6.75 29.68 -12.49
C ASP A 627 7.09 31.18 -12.40
N LYS A 628 6.07 32.01 -12.14
CA LYS A 628 6.28 33.44 -11.89
C LYS A 628 7.14 33.66 -10.67
N HIS A 629 6.86 33.00 -9.53
CA HIS A 629 7.59 33.11 -8.30
C HIS A 629 9.08 32.74 -8.48
N LEU A 630 9.35 31.63 -9.17
CA LEU A 630 10.71 31.19 -9.49
C LEU A 630 11.46 32.18 -10.38
N ARG A 631 10.81 32.75 -11.40
CA ARG A 631 11.41 33.80 -12.23
C ARG A 631 11.76 35.05 -11.44
N ASP A 632 10.91 35.47 -10.52
CA ASP A 632 11.15 36.63 -9.68
C ASP A 632 12.36 36.39 -8.75
N LYS A 633 12.46 35.17 -8.13
CA LYS A 633 13.60 34.77 -7.28
C LYS A 633 14.92 34.60 -8.04
N THR A 634 14.87 34.34 -9.35
CA THR A 634 16.06 34.13 -10.21
C THR A 634 16.30 35.29 -11.16
N SER A 635 15.73 36.47 -10.93
CA SER A 635 15.79 37.61 -11.80
C SER A 635 17.19 38.23 -11.97
N GLN A 636 18.09 38.00 -11.02
CA GLN A 636 19.49 38.46 -11.06
C GLN A 636 20.45 37.24 -10.96
N PRO A 637 20.56 36.44 -12.04
CA PRO A 637 21.38 35.24 -12.00
C PRO A 637 22.87 35.59 -12.04
N PRO A 638 23.73 34.78 -11.36
CA PRO A 638 25.17 34.88 -11.52
C PRO A 638 25.59 34.49 -12.94
N ARG A 639 26.83 34.80 -13.31
CA ARG A 639 27.41 34.38 -14.59
C ARG A 639 27.37 32.87 -14.71
N ASN A 640 27.00 32.32 -15.85
CA ASN A 640 26.84 30.88 -16.13
C ASN A 640 25.66 30.19 -15.45
N PHE A 641 24.76 30.88 -14.74
CA PHE A 641 23.51 30.33 -14.23
C PHE A 641 22.33 30.92 -14.99
N GLN A 642 21.37 30.07 -15.34
CA GLN A 642 20.17 30.49 -16.04
C GLN A 642 18.94 29.71 -15.55
N PHE A 643 17.86 30.43 -15.26
CA PHE A 643 16.54 29.83 -15.09
C PHE A 643 15.79 29.86 -16.43
N ILE A 644 15.32 28.68 -16.88
CA ILE A 644 14.48 28.52 -18.07
C ILE A 644 13.09 28.12 -17.63
N SER A 645 12.11 29.01 -17.80
CA SER A 645 10.73 28.71 -17.55
C SER A 645 10.23 27.62 -18.52
N PHE A 646 9.76 26.51 -17.99
CA PHE A 646 9.27 25.42 -18.81
C PHE A 646 8.02 25.81 -19.61
N SER A 647 7.12 26.60 -19.01
CA SER A 647 5.92 27.11 -19.67
C SER A 647 6.21 27.99 -20.90
N LYS A 648 7.38 28.67 -20.93
CA LYS A 648 7.84 29.43 -22.09
C LYS A 648 8.48 28.58 -23.19
N VAL A 649 9.00 27.39 -22.81
CA VAL A 649 9.56 26.43 -23.77
C VAL A 649 8.43 25.70 -24.49
N ILE A 650 7.46 25.25 -23.69
CA ILE A 650 6.35 24.41 -24.14
C ILE A 650 5.06 24.99 -23.58
N ASN A 651 4.16 25.37 -24.45
CA ASN A 651 2.82 25.79 -24.03
C ASN A 651 1.97 24.55 -23.70
N GLN A 652 2.24 23.95 -22.54
CA GLN A 652 1.54 22.73 -22.10
C GLN A 652 0.05 22.97 -21.89
N GLU A 653 -0.33 24.16 -21.42
CA GLU A 653 -1.73 24.53 -21.23
C GLU A 653 -2.52 24.49 -22.54
N ALA A 654 -1.96 25.03 -23.59
CA ALA A 654 -2.60 25.04 -24.93
C ALA A 654 -2.64 23.65 -25.58
N ARG A 655 -1.66 22.77 -25.26
CA ARG A 655 -1.64 21.39 -25.76
C ARG A 655 -2.60 20.48 -24.98
N GLY A 656 -2.88 20.80 -23.71
CA GLY A 656 -3.72 19.99 -22.85
C GLY A 656 -3.10 18.63 -22.49
N LEU A 657 -3.95 17.64 -22.27
CA LEU A 657 -3.55 16.28 -21.99
C LEU A 657 -3.24 15.47 -23.27
N LEU A 658 -3.77 15.87 -24.42
CA LEU A 658 -3.69 15.17 -25.69
C LEU A 658 -3.14 16.11 -26.77
N ASP A 659 -2.01 15.76 -27.37
CA ASP A 659 -1.42 16.45 -28.53
C ASP A 659 -1.48 15.50 -29.75
N GLY A 660 -2.46 15.71 -30.65
CA GLY A 660 -2.76 14.77 -31.72
C GLY A 660 -3.22 13.41 -31.18
N ASP A 661 -2.47 12.37 -31.49
CA ASP A 661 -2.69 11.00 -30.95
C ASP A 661 -1.75 10.66 -29.77
N CYS A 662 -1.14 11.67 -29.17
CA CYS A 662 -0.24 11.52 -28.03
C CYS A 662 -0.91 11.96 -26.74
N LEU A 663 -1.20 11.04 -25.84
CA LEU A 663 -1.52 11.35 -24.46
C LEU A 663 -0.22 11.74 -23.75
N MET A 664 -0.09 13.02 -23.36
CA MET A 664 1.16 13.64 -22.91
C MET A 664 1.70 13.02 -21.60
N TYR A 665 0.84 12.47 -20.78
CA TYR A 665 1.19 11.94 -19.46
C TYR A 665 0.93 10.44 -19.36
N ARG A 666 1.73 9.77 -18.56
CA ARG A 666 1.56 8.34 -18.21
C ARG A 666 0.84 8.13 -16.87
N ASP A 667 0.98 9.08 -15.97
CA ASP A 667 0.39 9.07 -14.63
C ASP A 667 0.09 10.52 -14.18
N SER A 668 -0.11 10.73 -12.90
CA SER A 668 -0.52 12.03 -12.35
C SER A 668 0.50 13.16 -12.56
N ASP A 669 1.76 12.83 -12.75
CA ASP A 669 2.85 13.83 -12.75
C ASP A 669 3.99 13.54 -13.73
N HIS A 670 4.07 12.34 -14.34
CA HIS A 670 5.11 12.00 -15.29
C HIS A 670 4.64 12.02 -16.75
N LEU A 671 5.54 12.40 -17.64
CA LEU A 671 5.29 12.36 -19.07
C LEU A 671 5.26 10.92 -19.59
N SER A 672 4.42 10.68 -20.59
CA SER A 672 4.42 9.45 -21.36
C SER A 672 5.60 9.41 -22.34
N VAL A 673 5.87 8.23 -22.92
CA VAL A 673 6.93 8.07 -23.95
C VAL A 673 6.70 9.01 -25.15
N CYS A 674 5.46 9.21 -25.58
CA CYS A 674 5.18 10.15 -26.67
C CYS A 674 5.25 11.61 -26.18
N GLY A 675 4.84 11.89 -24.94
CA GLY A 675 4.99 13.20 -24.30
C GLY A 675 6.46 13.62 -24.20
N GLU A 676 7.35 12.69 -23.80
CA GLU A 676 8.79 12.94 -23.80
C GLU A 676 9.34 13.30 -25.19
N ARG A 677 8.84 12.67 -26.26
CA ARG A 677 9.26 13.03 -27.63
C ARG A 677 8.80 14.45 -28.02
N VAL A 678 7.54 14.79 -27.71
CA VAL A 678 6.98 16.11 -28.00
C VAL A 678 7.73 17.20 -27.23
N VAL A 679 7.89 17.00 -25.91
CA VAL A 679 8.62 17.92 -25.03
C VAL A 679 10.08 18.05 -25.45
N GLY A 680 10.74 16.95 -25.72
CA GLY A 680 12.17 16.94 -26.08
C GLY A 680 12.47 17.65 -27.38
N ASN A 681 11.56 17.62 -28.37
CA ASN A 681 11.72 18.36 -29.62
C ASN A 681 11.75 19.87 -29.38
N ASP A 682 10.85 20.40 -28.55
CA ASP A 682 10.81 21.81 -28.22
C ASP A 682 11.98 22.21 -27.31
N LEU A 683 12.28 21.38 -26.30
CA LEU A 683 13.35 21.62 -25.35
C LEU A 683 14.73 21.63 -26.06
N LYS A 684 14.97 20.70 -26.96
CA LYS A 684 16.21 20.68 -27.78
C LYS A 684 16.43 21.98 -28.50
N ARG A 685 15.39 22.52 -29.17
CA ARG A 685 15.49 23.78 -29.90
C ARG A 685 15.86 24.97 -29.01
N VAL A 686 15.32 24.98 -27.80
CA VAL A 686 15.60 26.05 -26.83
C VAL A 686 17.00 25.91 -26.26
N LEU A 687 17.35 24.71 -25.76
CA LEU A 687 18.67 24.45 -25.15
C LEU A 687 19.83 24.71 -26.11
N LEU A 688 19.72 24.32 -27.39
CA LEU A 688 20.75 24.61 -28.40
C LEU A 688 20.99 26.11 -28.59
N ARG A 689 19.97 26.98 -28.50
CA ARG A 689 20.16 28.43 -28.53
C ARG A 689 20.95 28.95 -27.33
N TYR A 690 20.71 28.37 -26.14
CA TYR A 690 21.40 28.80 -24.91
C TYR A 690 22.84 28.27 -24.82
N THR A 691 23.12 27.11 -25.44
CA THR A 691 24.49 26.57 -25.49
C THR A 691 25.35 27.26 -26.57
N SER A 692 24.73 27.74 -27.65
CA SER A 692 25.42 28.43 -28.78
C SER A 692 25.66 29.92 -28.57
N THR A 693 24.96 30.62 -27.67
CA THR A 693 25.14 32.06 -27.40
C THR A 693 26.30 32.40 -26.47
N GLY A 694 27.17 31.44 -26.17
CA GLY A 694 28.35 31.61 -25.32
C GLY A 694 29.66 31.80 -26.07
N GLN A 695 29.64 32.20 -27.37
CA GLN A 695 30.84 32.69 -28.12
C GLN A 695 30.86 34.19 -28.17
#